data_f806940b70ae4ab93488691cf4d781fb
#
_entry.id   f806940b70ae4ab93488691cf4d781fb
#
_cell.length_a   1.000
_cell.length_b   1.000
_cell.length_c   1.000
_cell.angle_alpha   90.00
_cell.angle_beta   90.00
_cell.angle_gamma   90.00
#
_symmetry.space_group_name_H-M   'P 1'
#
loop_
_entity.id
_entity.type
_entity.pdbx_description
1 polymer ?
#
loop_
_entity_poly.entity_id
_entity_poly.type
_entity_poly.pdbx_seq_one_letter_code
_entity_poly.pdbx_strand_id
1 'polypeptide(L)'
;MIQRLFKVFAATAIALAASFGSARLVPPGAQAAAQNSAIWGRSPIPEPYAYVSAGSFSGPAVPESPDPLVSYRWPNPQASDALEIFLLKPKTVSADPSGSFENLPSMTGPRPDVTVKGIGSIRLDFGLELAAWVEFDSPDCPGGVEMSISEYNEPGVEKTKAPVKHGNTYRLELNRELYDGVRFAWIHVKSPKVPWHIKGIRAVCQVKPTNYAGSFSCDDALLTKIWYASAYGVKASLCQDYFGAILMERGDRMSWTGDAHPSQAAALVAFGNTDLVKRNIDSTANLDNGIRSYALYWVLSLLDYYYYTGDTATLERYVANACAKLDSAYGVFGTDPKLRFYGWDERLCAGFEIWFKPSPEAQRAYEMLSIRAWRDFAAAMEIFGRLDLRDKYAGYARSRLAGLRKDGNWHSRLGLHAAADAVTTGLLTAAEQEALFEKEFRDRVNRVSLSPFNQYFIIQALAKLGKHDDALSTVRDMWGGMIRYGGTTTFEVFRPSWNSVIGPNDAVPNTQCGITSLCHPWGAGPVKWLNEEVLGIVPTSPGFATYDVMPHLGATLTRVSGSTPTPRGDILASFDVASGDSAVSAPSGTLGRIGIPKAGKTITRVMVNGRLAWDGDFHPVPGLGGAGQDPEFVYFTSVEPGTYAFSTAYRGKTPAYHEPPEEYAARFIKQDTATRGNWGGVFGRDGYVLCNYSLDGRDKRSLPPYVTSLEYFRAFPKAGRPDATAWASGTLDTRALSSDPGNTAPRNAACVSNSDQTMTVTLGTEGTRPYQVALYFVDWDDKGRRLAVEMFDADTLKLIAPVRLVNGFSGGAYLVYEYDRSVKFRIEKVRGDIVTLSGIFFDPRKPS
;
A
#
# COMPACT_ATOMS: atom_id res chain seq x y z
N MET A 1 65.92 11.22 10.45
CA MET A 1 65.64 12.29 9.48
C MET A 1 64.78 11.80 8.32
N ILE A 2 64.75 10.51 7.97
CA ILE A 2 63.99 9.92 6.87
C ILE A 2 62.50 9.67 7.22
N GLN A 3 62.14 9.49 8.49
CA GLN A 3 60.74 9.33 8.88
C GLN A 3 59.87 10.61 8.99
N ARG A 4 60.49 11.81 8.95
CA ARG A 4 59.75 13.07 8.91
C ARG A 4 59.40 13.57 7.51
N LEU A 5 60.09 13.11 6.48
CA LEU A 5 59.82 13.45 5.09
C LEU A 5 58.61 12.68 4.50
N PHE A 6 58.35 11.45 4.98
CA PHE A 6 57.19 10.67 4.54
C PHE A 6 55.85 11.16 5.09
N LYS A 7 55.84 11.85 6.24
CA LYS A 7 54.59 12.43 6.78
C LYS A 7 54.16 13.75 6.13
N VAL A 8 55.09 14.47 5.52
CA VAL A 8 54.74 15.72 4.82
C VAL A 8 54.22 15.43 3.41
N PHE A 9 54.75 14.42 2.75
CA PHE A 9 54.24 14.00 1.41
C PHE A 9 52.86 13.30 1.47
N ALA A 10 52.54 12.59 2.53
CA ALA A 10 51.22 11.99 2.70
C ALA A 10 50.13 13.03 3.01
N ALA A 11 50.46 14.07 3.78
CA ALA A 11 49.49 15.13 4.09
C ALA A 11 49.20 16.06 2.90
N THR A 12 50.19 16.29 2.00
CA THR A 12 49.99 17.09 0.80
C THR A 12 49.25 16.37 -0.31
N ALA A 13 49.37 15.04 -0.40
CA ALA A 13 48.62 14.24 -1.36
C ALA A 13 47.14 14.07 -0.97
N ILE A 14 46.84 14.07 0.35
CA ILE A 14 45.45 14.02 0.83
C ILE A 14 44.77 15.40 0.73
N ALA A 15 45.49 16.47 0.88
CA ALA A 15 44.95 17.84 0.69
C ALA A 15 44.70 18.21 -0.79
N LEU A 16 45.41 17.60 -1.72
CA LEU A 16 45.13 17.79 -3.17
C LEU A 16 44.02 16.88 -3.70
N ALA A 17 43.74 15.74 -3.04
CA ALA A 17 42.64 14.86 -3.42
C ALA A 17 41.26 15.34 -2.91
N ALA A 18 41.24 16.22 -1.88
CA ALA A 18 40.03 16.81 -1.34
C ALA A 18 39.58 18.10 -2.05
N SER A 19 40.42 18.68 -2.95
CA SER A 19 40.07 19.87 -3.72
C SER A 19 39.69 19.61 -5.19
N PHE A 20 39.78 18.38 -5.66
CA PHE A 20 39.13 17.96 -6.88
C PHE A 20 37.79 17.37 -6.53
N GLY A 21 36.85 18.19 -6.10
CA GLY A 21 35.44 17.91 -6.29
C GLY A 21 35.29 17.56 -7.77
N SER A 22 34.69 16.40 -8.04
CA SER A 22 34.40 15.94 -9.37
C SER A 22 33.53 16.95 -10.11
N ALA A 23 34.13 18.00 -10.64
CA ALA A 23 33.54 18.81 -11.67
C ALA A 23 33.43 17.86 -12.88
N ARG A 24 32.28 17.18 -13.01
CA ARG A 24 31.90 16.50 -14.24
C ARG A 24 32.04 17.56 -15.34
N LEU A 25 32.98 17.36 -16.23
CA LEU A 25 33.06 18.13 -17.47
C LEU A 25 31.79 17.81 -18.27
N VAL A 26 30.77 18.63 -18.13
CA VAL A 26 29.60 18.60 -18.97
C VAL A 26 30.03 19.07 -20.36
N PRO A 27 29.80 18.35 -21.44
CA PRO A 27 30.12 18.79 -22.80
C PRO A 27 29.49 20.17 -23.06
N PRO A 28 30.13 21.08 -23.85
CA PRO A 28 29.63 22.42 -24.10
C PRO A 28 28.18 22.50 -24.61
N GLY A 29 27.71 21.51 -25.33
CA GLY A 29 26.31 21.41 -25.76
C GLY A 29 25.33 21.03 -24.65
N ALA A 30 25.77 20.29 -23.65
CA ALA A 30 24.95 19.95 -22.48
C ALA A 30 24.85 21.11 -21.48
N GLN A 31 25.84 21.98 -21.42
CA GLN A 31 25.76 23.23 -20.64
C GLN A 31 24.73 24.19 -21.23
N ALA A 32 24.62 24.29 -22.56
CA ALA A 32 23.58 25.10 -23.19
C ALA A 32 22.17 24.52 -22.98
N ALA A 33 22.02 23.19 -22.98
CA ALA A 33 20.75 22.53 -22.66
C ALA A 33 20.41 22.65 -21.15
N ALA A 34 21.41 22.58 -20.28
CA ALA A 34 21.22 22.77 -18.83
C ALA A 34 20.91 24.22 -18.43
N GLN A 35 21.37 25.21 -19.20
CA GLN A 35 21.08 26.63 -18.98
C GLN A 35 19.65 27.02 -19.44
N ASN A 36 19.03 26.23 -20.31
CA ASN A 36 17.66 26.55 -20.81
C ASN A 36 16.54 25.83 -20.05
N SER A 37 16.82 25.11 -18.96
CA SER A 37 15.76 24.22 -18.53
C SER A 37 15.54 24.11 -17.03
N ALA A 38 14.37 24.50 -16.67
CA ALA A 38 13.50 23.84 -15.69
C ALA A 38 13.39 22.30 -15.89
N ILE A 39 13.92 21.72 -16.97
CA ILE A 39 13.84 20.32 -17.35
C ILE A 39 14.65 19.42 -16.40
N TRP A 40 15.85 19.87 -15.95
CA TRP A 40 16.73 19.06 -15.10
C TRP A 40 16.63 19.40 -13.61
N GLY A 41 15.85 20.40 -13.25
CA GLY A 41 15.57 20.67 -11.85
C GLY A 41 14.89 19.45 -11.23
N ARG A 42 15.56 18.78 -10.27
CA ARG A 42 14.82 17.87 -9.40
C ARG A 42 13.68 18.69 -8.82
N SER A 43 12.44 18.31 -9.11
CA SER A 43 11.30 18.91 -8.44
C SER A 43 11.53 18.80 -6.93
N PRO A 44 11.17 19.80 -6.14
CA PRO A 44 11.34 19.73 -4.70
C PRO A 44 10.58 18.49 -4.19
N ILE A 45 11.23 17.75 -3.29
CA ILE A 45 10.60 16.60 -2.64
C ILE A 45 9.38 17.11 -1.89
N PRO A 46 8.18 16.52 -2.09
CA PRO A 46 6.97 17.00 -1.45
C PRO A 46 7.06 16.90 0.08
N GLU A 47 6.46 17.87 0.78
CA GLU A 47 6.25 17.73 2.22
C GLU A 47 5.23 16.64 2.54
N PRO A 48 5.43 15.83 3.61
CA PRO A 48 6.49 15.97 4.64
C PRO A 48 7.80 15.23 4.30
N TYR A 49 7.95 14.64 3.14
CA TYR A 49 9.06 13.72 2.79
C TYR A 49 10.39 14.44 2.59
N ALA A 50 10.37 15.74 2.29
CA ALA A 50 11.57 16.56 2.19
C ALA A 50 12.36 16.60 3.51
N TYR A 51 11.67 16.63 4.63
CA TYR A 51 12.27 16.67 5.97
C TYR A 51 13.15 15.45 6.27
N VAL A 52 12.74 14.27 5.77
CA VAL A 52 13.42 12.99 6.02
C VAL A 52 14.29 12.54 4.84
N SER A 53 14.52 13.41 3.86
CA SER A 53 15.20 13.07 2.60
C SER A 53 16.66 13.41 2.57
N ALA A 54 17.13 14.25 3.46
CA ALA A 54 18.47 14.87 3.35
C ALA A 54 19.54 14.05 4.04
N GLY A 55 19.75 12.84 3.71
CA GLY A 55 20.92 12.01 4.00
C GLY A 55 21.48 11.92 5.40
N SER A 56 21.52 12.97 6.06
CA SER A 56 21.53 13.10 7.51
C SER A 56 20.20 13.68 7.86
N PHE A 57 19.48 13.10 8.79
CA PHE A 57 18.39 13.81 9.40
C PHE A 57 18.96 15.10 9.96
N SER A 58 18.83 16.17 9.21
CA SER A 58 19.23 17.52 9.63
C SER A 58 18.25 18.09 10.66
N GLY A 59 17.70 17.22 11.50
CA GLY A 59 17.09 17.64 12.74
C GLY A 59 18.14 18.27 13.66
N PRO A 60 17.76 19.01 14.71
CA PRO A 60 18.69 19.46 15.70
C PRO A 60 19.47 18.24 16.22
N ALA A 61 20.78 18.40 16.38
CA ALA A 61 21.63 17.37 16.98
C ALA A 61 20.92 16.81 18.22
N VAL A 62 20.85 15.50 18.32
CA VAL A 62 20.25 14.84 19.49
C VAL A 62 20.98 15.41 20.71
N PRO A 63 20.30 16.14 21.60
CA PRO A 63 20.98 16.69 22.76
C PRO A 63 21.55 15.56 23.58
N GLU A 64 22.77 15.68 24.04
CA GLU A 64 23.29 14.79 25.06
C GLU A 64 22.32 14.80 26.24
N SER A 65 21.74 13.66 26.55
CA SER A 65 20.88 13.57 27.71
C SER A 65 21.75 13.70 28.97
N PRO A 66 21.40 14.63 29.89
CA PRO A 66 22.09 14.71 31.16
C PRO A 66 21.82 13.49 32.05
N ASP A 67 20.82 12.66 31.69
CA ASP A 67 20.51 11.43 32.37
C ASP A 67 21.21 10.25 31.70
N PRO A 68 22.15 9.57 32.34
CA PRO A 68 22.86 8.43 31.77
C PRO A 68 21.96 7.25 31.44
N LEU A 69 20.72 7.23 31.96
CA LEU A 69 19.75 6.16 31.68
C LEU A 69 18.96 6.47 30.41
N VAL A 70 18.93 7.71 29.94
CA VAL A 70 18.31 8.10 28.68
C VAL A 70 19.33 7.94 27.56
N SER A 71 19.43 6.76 27.01
CA SER A 71 20.29 6.48 25.86
C SER A 71 19.49 6.61 24.58
N TYR A 72 19.92 7.53 23.72
CA TYR A 72 19.42 7.63 22.35
C TYR A 72 20.13 6.67 21.39
N ARG A 73 20.93 5.73 21.91
CA ARG A 73 21.50 4.68 21.10
C ARG A 73 20.52 3.55 21.00
N TRP A 74 20.49 2.91 19.84
CA TRP A 74 19.72 1.71 19.62
C TRP A 74 20.11 0.63 20.63
N PRO A 75 19.19 0.10 21.44
CA PRO A 75 19.54 -0.86 22.48
C PRO A 75 19.77 -2.28 21.94
N ASN A 76 19.68 -2.49 20.61
CA ASN A 76 19.85 -3.80 20.02
C ASN A 76 21.31 -4.26 20.19
N PRO A 77 21.56 -5.39 20.88
CA PRO A 77 22.91 -5.94 21.03
C PRO A 77 23.51 -6.43 19.69
N GLN A 78 22.73 -6.52 18.62
CA GLN A 78 23.22 -6.73 17.25
C GLN A 78 23.65 -5.39 16.62
N ALA A 79 24.51 -4.68 17.31
CA ALA A 79 24.96 -3.31 17.03
C ALA A 79 25.60 -3.04 15.66
N SER A 80 25.40 -3.91 14.66
CA SER A 80 25.66 -3.65 13.25
C SER A 80 24.64 -2.68 12.61
N ASP A 81 23.50 -2.44 13.28
CA ASP A 81 22.48 -1.49 12.85
C ASP A 81 22.87 -0.09 13.29
N ALA A 82 23.64 0.60 12.44
CA ALA A 82 23.83 2.03 12.59
C ALA A 82 22.53 2.77 12.28
N LEU A 83 21.64 2.86 13.28
CA LEU A 83 20.45 3.70 13.18
C LEU A 83 20.80 5.16 13.49
N GLU A 84 20.27 6.08 12.71
CA GLU A 84 20.27 7.49 13.07
C GLU A 84 19.03 7.78 13.90
N ILE A 85 19.23 8.59 14.94
CA ILE A 85 18.18 9.07 15.82
C ILE A 85 17.97 10.56 15.55
N PHE A 86 16.72 10.97 15.37
CA PHE A 86 16.37 12.37 15.28
C PHE A 86 15.14 12.68 16.13
N LEU A 87 15.03 13.93 16.57
CA LEU A 87 13.92 14.36 17.41
C LEU A 87 12.91 15.13 16.56
N LEU A 88 11.66 14.72 16.63
CA LEU A 88 10.58 15.42 15.96
C LEU A 88 9.61 16.01 16.99
N LYS A 89 9.28 17.28 16.83
CA LYS A 89 8.23 17.95 17.60
C LYS A 89 6.87 17.73 16.96
N PRO A 90 5.80 17.76 17.75
CA PRO A 90 4.46 17.70 17.18
C PRO A 90 4.22 18.91 16.25
N LYS A 91 3.59 18.66 15.12
CA LYS A 91 3.16 19.68 14.16
C LYS A 91 1.92 20.44 14.67
N THR A 92 1.01 19.70 15.27
CA THR A 92 -0.19 20.27 15.90
C THR A 92 -0.46 19.62 17.26
N VAL A 93 -1.09 20.40 18.14
CA VAL A 93 -1.49 19.97 19.48
C VAL A 93 -2.92 20.40 19.77
N SER A 94 -3.66 19.57 20.48
CA SER A 94 -4.99 19.90 21.01
C SER A 94 -5.19 19.24 22.37
N ALA A 95 -6.19 19.67 23.14
CA ALA A 95 -6.48 19.08 24.43
C ALA A 95 -7.99 19.02 24.70
N ASP A 96 -8.39 17.99 25.46
CA ASP A 96 -9.76 17.81 25.92
C ASP A 96 -9.77 17.38 27.40
N PRO A 97 -10.44 18.15 28.29
CA PRO A 97 -10.94 19.52 28.06
C PRO A 97 -9.81 20.54 27.95
N SER A 98 -9.93 21.48 27.03
CA SER A 98 -8.89 22.49 26.77
C SER A 98 -8.53 23.35 28.00
N GLY A 99 -9.48 23.61 28.90
CA GLY A 99 -9.28 24.39 30.14
C GLY A 99 -8.36 23.73 31.17
N SER A 100 -8.05 22.42 31.01
CA SER A 100 -7.13 21.71 31.90
C SER A 100 -5.65 22.02 31.61
N PHE A 101 -5.35 22.77 30.56
CA PHE A 101 -3.97 22.99 30.08
C PHE A 101 -3.79 24.46 29.68
N GLU A 102 -2.82 25.14 30.30
CA GLU A 102 -2.48 26.52 29.98
C GLU A 102 -1.23 26.55 29.08
N ASN A 103 -1.21 27.50 28.14
CA ASN A 103 -0.11 27.69 27.19
C ASN A 103 0.19 26.48 26.30
N LEU A 104 -0.82 25.68 25.96
CA LEU A 104 -0.70 24.48 25.12
C LEU A 104 0.02 24.73 23.77
N PRO A 105 -0.21 25.86 23.05
CA PRO A 105 0.49 26.13 21.79
C PRO A 105 2.00 26.16 21.90
N SER A 106 2.58 26.41 23.09
CA SER A 106 4.05 26.38 23.28
C SER A 106 4.68 25.02 22.96
N MET A 107 3.90 23.92 22.98
CA MET A 107 4.39 22.58 22.68
C MET A 107 4.98 22.42 21.26
N THR A 108 4.50 23.20 20.30
CA THR A 108 5.04 23.19 18.94
C THR A 108 6.24 24.11 18.78
N GLY A 109 6.50 24.95 19.78
CA GLY A 109 7.57 25.94 19.78
C GLY A 109 8.94 25.39 20.21
N PRO A 110 9.97 26.29 20.22
CA PRO A 110 11.33 25.90 20.61
C PRO A 110 11.47 25.65 22.12
N ARG A 111 10.62 26.22 22.96
CA ARG A 111 10.65 26.10 24.42
C ARG A 111 9.25 25.80 24.93
N PRO A 112 8.83 24.53 24.94
CA PRO A 112 7.55 24.14 25.52
C PRO A 112 7.49 24.50 27.01
N ASP A 113 6.34 25.06 27.41
CA ASP A 113 6.04 25.36 28.81
C ASP A 113 4.53 25.34 29.01
N VAL A 114 4.00 24.15 29.27
CA VAL A 114 2.57 23.96 29.47
C VAL A 114 2.30 23.70 30.94
N THR A 115 1.36 24.48 31.54
CA THR A 115 0.89 24.23 32.89
C THR A 115 -0.32 23.30 32.84
N VAL A 116 -0.20 22.16 33.48
CA VAL A 116 -1.30 21.20 33.70
C VAL A 116 -2.10 21.64 34.92
N LYS A 117 -3.38 21.97 34.73
CA LYS A 117 -4.28 22.51 35.77
C LYS A 117 -5.42 21.55 36.15
N GLY A 118 -5.59 20.47 35.41
CA GLY A 118 -6.70 19.55 35.62
C GLY A 118 -6.54 18.20 34.93
N ILE A 119 -7.53 17.36 35.13
CA ILE A 119 -7.66 16.07 34.42
C ILE A 119 -8.01 16.35 32.97
N GLY A 120 -7.47 15.56 32.06
CA GLY A 120 -7.71 15.68 30.62
C GLY A 120 -6.63 15.01 29.79
N SER A 121 -6.71 15.19 28.48
CA SER A 121 -5.78 14.59 27.54
C SER A 121 -5.23 15.63 26.60
N ILE A 122 -3.93 15.61 26.37
CA ILE A 122 -3.27 16.35 25.29
C ILE A 122 -3.10 15.39 24.14
N ARG A 123 -3.52 15.78 22.94
CA ARG A 123 -3.28 15.06 21.68
C ARG A 123 -2.20 15.76 20.87
N LEU A 124 -1.30 14.99 20.32
CA LEU A 124 -0.17 15.39 19.50
C LEU A 124 -0.30 14.74 18.11
N ASP A 125 -0.12 15.53 17.04
CA ASP A 125 0.02 15.03 15.68
C ASP A 125 1.40 15.44 15.16
N PHE A 126 2.25 14.46 14.83
CA PHE A 126 3.58 14.69 14.28
C PHE A 126 3.54 14.98 12.77
N GLY A 127 2.40 14.76 12.11
CA GLY A 127 2.19 15.04 10.69
C GLY A 127 2.84 14.05 9.73
N LEU A 128 3.49 13.02 10.25
CA LEU A 128 4.19 11.99 9.50
C LEU A 128 4.17 10.69 10.30
N GLU A 129 4.02 9.57 9.62
CA GLU A 129 4.20 8.25 10.22
C GLU A 129 5.68 8.02 10.55
N LEU A 130 5.98 7.51 11.73
CA LEU A 130 7.34 7.43 12.29
C LEU A 130 7.58 6.08 12.96
N ALA A 131 8.80 5.56 12.82
CA ALA A 131 9.36 4.55 13.72
C ALA A 131 9.92 5.27 14.95
N ALA A 132 9.16 5.32 16.04
CA ALA A 132 9.52 6.19 17.16
C ALA A 132 8.99 5.68 18.51
N TRP A 133 9.55 6.24 19.59
CA TRP A 133 8.86 6.36 20.87
C TRP A 133 8.60 7.82 21.21
N VAL A 134 7.77 8.09 22.20
CA VAL A 134 7.38 9.45 22.60
C VAL A 134 7.83 9.73 24.03
N GLU A 135 8.36 10.92 24.24
CA GLU A 135 8.83 11.41 25.55
C GLU A 135 8.29 12.81 25.85
N PHE A 136 8.05 13.08 27.13
CA PHE A 136 7.91 14.45 27.60
C PHE A 136 8.82 14.71 28.81
N ASP A 137 9.21 15.97 28.98
CA ASP A 137 10.02 16.42 30.13
C ASP A 137 9.15 17.18 31.12
N SER A 138 9.32 16.85 32.42
CA SER A 138 8.67 17.55 33.51
C SER A 138 9.53 17.49 34.76
N PRO A 139 9.83 18.64 35.39
CA PRO A 139 10.56 18.68 36.65
C PRO A 139 9.71 18.28 37.84
N ASP A 140 8.40 18.40 37.75
CA ASP A 140 7.46 18.39 38.87
C ASP A 140 6.21 17.51 38.66
N CYS A 141 6.19 16.64 37.63
CA CYS A 141 5.06 15.72 37.38
C CYS A 141 4.85 14.81 38.60
N PRO A 142 3.67 14.85 39.23
CA PRO A 142 3.39 14.10 40.46
C PRO A 142 3.03 12.62 40.20
N GLY A 143 3.05 12.16 38.94
CA GLY A 143 2.50 10.87 38.52
C GLY A 143 0.99 10.95 38.19
N GLY A 144 0.38 9.78 37.98
CA GLY A 144 -1.03 9.71 37.54
C GLY A 144 -1.22 10.17 36.11
N VAL A 145 -0.23 9.84 35.27
CA VAL A 145 -0.22 10.13 33.83
C VAL A 145 -0.11 8.82 33.09
N GLU A 146 -0.86 8.68 32.01
CA GLU A 146 -0.69 7.66 30.98
C GLU A 146 -0.31 8.31 29.65
N MET A 147 0.38 7.57 28.84
CA MET A 147 0.67 7.96 27.45
C MET A 147 0.15 6.91 26.49
N SER A 148 -0.27 7.33 25.31
CA SER A 148 -0.63 6.43 24.22
C SER A 148 -0.11 6.93 22.88
N ILE A 149 0.02 6.02 21.94
CA ILE A 149 0.38 6.29 20.55
C ILE A 149 -0.56 5.57 19.60
N SER A 150 -0.59 6.02 18.36
CA SER A 150 -1.33 5.38 17.27
C SER A 150 -0.84 5.87 15.91
N GLU A 151 -1.06 5.06 14.89
CA GLU A 151 -0.90 5.44 13.48
C GLU A 151 -2.09 6.28 12.98
N TYR A 152 -3.22 6.27 13.67
CA TYR A 152 -4.45 7.02 13.35
C TYR A 152 -4.89 7.88 14.54
N ASN A 153 -5.88 8.75 14.34
CA ASN A 153 -6.27 9.80 15.28
C ASN A 153 -7.17 9.30 16.43
N GLU A 154 -6.89 8.13 16.96
CA GLU A 154 -7.47 7.63 18.21
C GLU A 154 -6.40 6.90 19.03
N PRO A 155 -6.41 6.98 20.36
CA PRO A 155 -5.44 6.28 21.21
C PRO A 155 -5.51 4.77 21.00
N GLY A 156 -4.38 4.12 20.77
CA GLY A 156 -4.30 2.66 20.71
C GLY A 156 -4.60 2.07 22.10
N VAL A 157 -5.59 1.19 22.19
CA VAL A 157 -6.02 0.60 23.48
C VAL A 157 -4.87 -0.17 24.12
N GLU A 158 -4.22 -1.03 23.38
CA GLU A 158 -3.09 -1.84 23.87
C GLU A 158 -1.77 -1.05 23.95
N LYS A 159 -1.73 0.16 23.40
CA LYS A 159 -0.59 1.06 23.37
C LYS A 159 -0.72 2.23 24.34
N THR A 160 -1.49 2.04 25.41
CA THR A 160 -1.69 3.01 26.48
C THR A 160 -1.10 2.47 27.78
N LYS A 161 -0.09 3.16 28.31
CA LYS A 161 0.59 2.81 29.56
C LYS A 161 1.04 4.04 30.35
N ALA A 162 1.31 3.84 31.63
CA ALA A 162 2.07 4.81 32.42
C ALA A 162 3.49 4.92 31.86
N PRO A 163 4.03 6.14 31.63
CA PRO A 163 5.40 6.31 31.16
C PRO A 163 6.43 5.91 32.23
N VAL A 164 7.58 5.44 31.79
CA VAL A 164 8.74 5.19 32.64
C VAL A 164 9.49 6.52 32.86
N LYS A 165 9.84 6.81 34.14
CA LYS A 165 10.55 8.02 34.51
C LYS A 165 12.08 7.80 34.45
N HIS A 166 12.75 8.66 33.69
CA HIS A 166 14.22 8.74 33.58
C HIS A 166 14.64 10.18 33.92
N GLY A 167 15.00 10.44 35.18
CA GLY A 167 15.27 11.81 35.64
C GLY A 167 14.01 12.70 35.52
N ASN A 168 14.07 13.73 34.70
CA ASN A 168 12.93 14.59 34.40
C ASN A 168 12.19 14.19 33.10
N THR A 169 12.64 13.15 32.41
CA THR A 169 12.02 12.64 31.18
C THR A 169 11.09 11.47 31.48
N TYR A 170 9.92 11.51 30.91
CA TYR A 170 8.89 10.48 30.99
C TYR A 170 8.70 9.87 29.60
N ARG A 171 9.07 8.59 29.45
CA ARG A 171 9.13 7.84 28.19
C ARG A 171 8.03 6.79 28.13
N LEU A 172 7.32 6.69 27.03
CA LEU A 172 6.42 5.57 26.75
C LEU A 172 7.24 4.36 26.25
N GLU A 173 7.34 3.33 27.08
CA GLU A 173 8.05 2.08 26.77
C GLU A 173 7.05 0.94 26.53
N LEU A 174 6.72 0.67 25.27
CA LEU A 174 5.76 -0.36 24.87
C LEU A 174 6.41 -1.72 24.65
N ASN A 175 7.59 -1.72 24.06
CA ASN A 175 8.35 -2.91 23.67
C ASN A 175 9.83 -2.73 23.95
N ARG A 176 10.59 -3.82 23.76
CA ARG A 176 12.02 -3.83 24.01
C ARG A 176 12.83 -3.01 23.02
N GLU A 177 12.36 -2.91 21.80
CA GLU A 177 13.02 -2.19 20.71
C GLU A 177 12.86 -0.68 20.85
N LEU A 178 11.98 -0.20 21.73
CA LEU A 178 11.67 1.22 21.94
C LEU A 178 11.24 1.93 20.66
N TYR A 179 10.51 1.28 19.76
CA TYR A 179 9.84 1.95 18.65
C TYR A 179 8.55 1.25 18.29
N ASP A 180 7.65 2.01 17.68
CA ASP A 180 6.37 1.55 17.14
C ASP A 180 5.99 2.46 15.98
N GLY A 181 4.91 2.13 15.25
CA GLY A 181 4.27 3.03 14.32
C GLY A 181 3.60 4.18 15.05
N VAL A 182 4.07 5.40 14.80
CA VAL A 182 3.61 6.60 15.51
C VAL A 182 3.36 7.72 14.54
N ARG A 183 2.13 8.18 14.47
CA ARG A 183 1.81 9.49 13.92
C ARG A 183 1.17 10.38 14.97
N PHE A 184 0.35 9.82 15.82
CA PHE A 184 -0.35 10.50 16.90
C PHE A 184 0.12 9.99 18.25
N ALA A 185 0.12 10.88 19.25
CA ALA A 185 0.36 10.51 20.64
C ALA A 185 -0.53 11.31 21.57
N TRP A 186 -0.72 10.76 22.76
CA TRP A 186 -1.52 11.40 23.81
C TRP A 186 -0.78 11.37 25.14
N ILE A 187 -1.01 12.43 25.94
CA ILE A 187 -0.68 12.48 27.36
C ILE A 187 -2.00 12.59 28.10
N HIS A 188 -2.37 11.55 28.84
CA HIS A 188 -3.59 11.46 29.63
C HIS A 188 -3.29 11.77 31.08
N VAL A 189 -3.76 12.88 31.58
CA VAL A 189 -3.67 13.26 33.00
C VAL A 189 -4.86 12.68 33.73
N LYS A 190 -4.63 11.72 34.60
CA LYS A 190 -5.65 10.98 35.36
C LYS A 190 -5.75 11.44 36.82
N SER A 191 -4.73 12.14 37.34
CA SER A 191 -4.70 12.60 38.72
C SER A 191 -4.95 14.10 38.82
N PRO A 192 -5.77 14.54 39.79
CA PRO A 192 -6.02 15.96 40.02
C PRO A 192 -4.90 16.67 40.81
N LYS A 193 -3.75 16.04 41.05
CA LYS A 193 -2.61 16.68 41.73
C LYS A 193 -1.97 17.69 40.78
N VAL A 194 -2.39 18.94 40.89
CA VAL A 194 -2.03 20.06 40.05
C VAL A 194 -1.69 21.30 40.90
N PRO A 195 -1.00 22.34 40.36
CA PRO A 195 -0.45 22.41 39.01
C PRO A 195 0.92 21.68 38.90
N TRP A 196 1.29 21.32 37.68
CA TRP A 196 2.62 20.86 37.33
C TRP A 196 2.93 21.21 35.84
N HIS A 197 4.16 21.03 35.35
CA HIS A 197 4.60 21.59 34.09
C HIS A 197 5.14 20.55 33.11
N ILE A 198 4.83 20.73 31.82
CA ILE A 198 5.49 20.01 30.74
C ILE A 198 6.44 21.01 30.04
N LYS A 199 7.75 20.72 30.08
CA LYS A 199 8.81 21.58 29.55
C LYS A 199 9.40 21.10 28.23
N GLY A 200 9.06 19.91 27.78
CA GLY A 200 9.50 19.30 26.54
C GLY A 200 8.54 18.21 26.07
N ILE A 201 8.42 18.04 24.76
CA ILE A 201 7.71 16.95 24.14
C ILE A 201 8.36 16.61 22.81
N ARG A 202 8.53 15.33 22.51
CA ARG A 202 9.15 14.89 21.26
C ARG A 202 8.80 13.43 20.94
N ALA A 203 8.80 13.11 19.66
CA ALA A 203 9.01 11.75 19.16
C ALA A 203 10.52 11.55 18.98
N VAL A 204 11.06 10.46 19.46
CA VAL A 204 12.45 10.05 19.24
C VAL A 204 12.43 9.01 18.13
N CYS A 205 12.75 9.47 16.93
CA CYS A 205 12.61 8.71 15.70
C CYS A 205 13.90 7.96 15.39
N GLN A 206 13.75 6.75 14.88
CA GLN A 206 14.84 5.87 14.50
C GLN A 206 14.71 5.52 13.03
N VAL A 207 15.82 5.54 12.30
CA VAL A 207 15.81 5.16 10.90
C VAL A 207 17.19 4.71 10.46
N LYS A 208 17.25 3.78 9.52
CA LYS A 208 18.49 3.44 8.85
C LYS A 208 18.87 4.55 7.88
N PRO A 209 20.11 5.07 7.92
CA PRO A 209 20.58 6.10 7.01
C PRO A 209 20.40 5.64 5.56
N THR A 210 19.54 6.33 4.84
CA THR A 210 19.22 5.99 3.45
C THR A 210 18.70 7.24 2.74
N ASN A 211 19.33 7.60 1.61
CA ASN A 211 19.02 8.77 0.83
C ASN A 211 18.25 8.46 -0.43
N TYR A 212 17.39 9.38 -0.87
CA TYR A 212 16.81 9.28 -2.19
C TYR A 212 17.89 9.46 -3.27
N ALA A 213 18.27 8.36 -3.91
CA ALA A 213 19.12 8.34 -5.10
C ALA A 213 18.28 8.48 -6.37
N GLY A 214 17.14 7.81 -6.44
CA GLY A 214 16.14 7.98 -7.47
C GLY A 214 15.18 9.14 -7.20
N SER A 215 14.38 9.46 -8.22
CA SER A 215 13.35 10.51 -8.12
C SER A 215 12.26 10.30 -9.16
N PHE A 216 11.06 10.85 -8.85
CA PHE A 216 9.94 10.91 -9.77
C PHE A 216 9.14 12.19 -9.54
N SER A 217 8.73 12.83 -10.61
CA SER A 217 7.83 13.98 -10.58
C SER A 217 7.06 14.06 -11.89
N CYS A 218 5.80 14.47 -11.82
CA CYS A 218 4.98 14.74 -12.99
C CYS A 218 4.06 15.94 -12.73
N ASP A 219 3.27 16.33 -13.71
CA ASP A 219 2.27 17.40 -13.59
C ASP A 219 1.06 17.01 -12.73
N ASP A 220 0.93 15.75 -12.34
CA ASP A 220 0.02 15.30 -11.27
C ASP A 220 0.76 15.23 -9.93
N ALA A 221 0.52 16.23 -9.08
CA ALA A 221 1.15 16.30 -7.75
C ALA A 221 0.77 15.13 -6.85
N LEU A 222 -0.40 14.50 -7.05
CA LEU A 222 -0.82 13.32 -6.29
C LEU A 222 0.05 12.11 -6.62
N LEU A 223 0.33 11.85 -7.90
CA LEU A 223 1.21 10.75 -8.32
C LEU A 223 2.64 10.97 -7.81
N THR A 224 3.15 12.20 -7.89
CA THR A 224 4.44 12.55 -7.28
C THR A 224 4.45 12.23 -5.78
N LYS A 225 3.40 12.63 -5.05
CA LYS A 225 3.29 12.37 -3.61
C LYS A 225 3.16 10.88 -3.30
N ILE A 226 2.44 10.10 -4.12
CA ILE A 226 2.33 8.64 -3.99
C ILE A 226 3.71 7.99 -4.07
N TRP A 227 4.55 8.40 -5.02
CA TRP A 227 5.90 7.86 -5.15
C TRP A 227 6.71 8.06 -3.86
N TYR A 228 6.73 9.28 -3.31
CA TYR A 228 7.47 9.58 -2.09
C TYR A 228 6.87 8.93 -0.84
N ALA A 229 5.54 8.85 -0.73
CA ALA A 229 4.87 8.15 0.37
C ALA A 229 5.21 6.66 0.39
N SER A 230 5.22 6.05 -0.80
CA SER A 230 5.55 4.63 -0.97
C SER A 230 7.01 4.35 -0.62
N ALA A 231 7.94 5.17 -1.13
CA ALA A 231 9.36 5.05 -0.81
C ALA A 231 9.63 5.32 0.68
N TYR A 232 8.96 6.31 1.27
CA TYR A 232 9.11 6.64 2.68
C TYR A 232 8.62 5.51 3.60
N GLY A 233 7.52 4.83 3.26
CA GLY A 233 7.06 3.66 4.01
C GLY A 233 8.11 2.55 4.09
N VAL A 234 8.84 2.30 2.98
CA VAL A 234 9.98 1.39 2.97
C VAL A 234 11.08 1.89 3.91
N LYS A 235 11.46 3.17 3.80
CA LYS A 235 12.51 3.77 4.63
C LYS A 235 12.18 3.68 6.13
N ALA A 236 10.94 3.99 6.52
CA ALA A 236 10.48 3.94 7.91
C ALA A 236 10.55 2.51 8.50
N SER A 237 10.42 1.49 7.66
CA SER A 237 10.47 0.08 8.06
C SER A 237 11.87 -0.56 7.98
N LEU A 238 12.91 0.22 7.62
CA LEU A 238 14.30 -0.22 7.61
C LEU A 238 14.98 -0.01 8.98
N CYS A 239 14.30 -0.31 10.06
CA CYS A 239 14.87 -0.16 11.40
C CYS A 239 15.89 -1.24 11.76
N GLN A 240 15.93 -2.36 11.02
CA GLN A 240 16.87 -3.46 11.20
C GLN A 240 17.66 -3.73 9.90
N ASP A 241 18.46 -4.80 9.86
CA ASP A 241 19.23 -5.18 8.66
C ASP A 241 18.41 -5.95 7.61
N TYR A 242 17.09 -5.76 7.61
CA TYR A 242 16.15 -6.36 6.66
C TYR A 242 14.97 -5.43 6.38
N PHE A 243 14.15 -5.78 5.41
CA PHE A 243 12.91 -5.08 5.13
C PHE A 243 11.83 -5.58 6.10
N GLY A 244 11.48 -4.80 7.09
CA GLY A 244 10.35 -5.06 7.98
C GLY A 244 9.04 -5.04 7.21
N ALA A 245 8.14 -5.99 7.49
CA ALA A 245 6.85 -6.05 6.81
C ALA A 245 5.93 -4.92 7.25
N ILE A 246 5.93 -4.59 8.54
CA ILE A 246 5.09 -3.55 9.12
C ILE A 246 5.87 -2.70 10.09
N LEU A 247 5.37 -1.50 10.38
CA LEU A 247 5.99 -0.61 11.36
C LEU A 247 5.44 -0.83 12.77
N MET A 248 4.13 -0.99 12.92
CA MET A 248 3.52 -1.26 14.22
C MET A 248 3.94 -2.61 14.80
N GLU A 249 4.09 -2.68 16.14
CA GLU A 249 4.37 -3.94 16.84
C GLU A 249 3.10 -4.76 17.04
N ARG A 250 3.06 -5.93 16.46
CA ARG A 250 2.02 -6.95 16.63
C ARG A 250 2.56 -8.38 16.57
N GLY A 251 3.90 -8.54 16.65
CA GLY A 251 4.57 -9.84 16.67
C GLY A 251 5.07 -10.37 15.33
N ASP A 252 4.89 -9.64 14.23
CA ASP A 252 5.29 -10.06 12.88
C ASP A 252 6.12 -9.01 12.11
N ARG A 253 6.86 -8.19 12.82
CA ARG A 253 7.74 -7.15 12.28
C ARG A 253 8.92 -7.66 11.45
N MET A 254 9.14 -8.99 11.44
CA MET A 254 10.20 -9.65 10.67
C MET A 254 10.05 -9.43 9.15
N SER A 255 11.05 -9.85 8.39
CA SER A 255 10.95 -9.88 6.94
C SER A 255 10.02 -11.01 6.48
N TRP A 256 8.97 -10.66 5.79
CA TRP A 256 8.11 -11.60 5.08
C TRP A 256 8.52 -11.63 3.62
N THR A 257 8.84 -12.81 3.12
CA THR A 257 9.52 -12.99 1.82
C THR A 257 8.72 -12.42 0.65
N GLY A 258 7.38 -12.56 0.68
CA GLY A 258 6.52 -11.98 -0.35
C GLY A 258 6.34 -10.47 -0.20
N ASP A 259 6.11 -9.99 1.03
CA ASP A 259 5.97 -8.57 1.35
C ASP A 259 7.22 -7.78 0.95
N ALA A 260 8.39 -8.42 1.09
CA ALA A 260 9.67 -7.83 0.73
C ALA A 260 9.83 -7.61 -0.79
N HIS A 261 9.06 -8.30 -1.65
CA HIS A 261 9.21 -8.15 -3.10
C HIS A 261 8.94 -6.70 -3.58
N PRO A 262 7.78 -6.07 -3.34
CA PRO A 262 7.57 -4.66 -3.69
C PRO A 262 8.47 -3.70 -2.91
N SER A 263 8.80 -4.02 -1.65
CA SER A 263 9.67 -3.19 -0.81
C SER A 263 11.09 -3.13 -1.35
N GLN A 264 11.67 -4.26 -1.74
CA GLN A 264 13.00 -4.36 -2.37
C GLN A 264 13.02 -3.69 -3.74
N ALA A 265 11.97 -3.91 -4.55
CA ALA A 265 11.81 -3.27 -5.85
C ALA A 265 11.80 -1.74 -5.72
N ALA A 266 11.06 -1.21 -4.75
CA ALA A 266 11.05 0.22 -4.44
C ALA A 266 12.42 0.72 -3.96
N ALA A 267 13.12 -0.04 -3.12
CA ALA A 267 14.44 0.34 -2.60
C ALA A 267 15.50 0.43 -3.70
N LEU A 268 15.49 -0.48 -4.68
CA LEU A 268 16.40 -0.45 -5.83
C LEU A 268 16.24 0.86 -6.64
N VAL A 269 15.01 1.30 -6.80
CA VAL A 269 14.68 2.51 -7.57
C VAL A 269 14.87 3.79 -6.76
N ALA A 270 14.33 3.84 -5.54
CA ALA A 270 14.33 5.07 -4.75
C ALA A 270 15.68 5.36 -4.09
N PHE A 271 16.36 4.34 -3.62
CA PHE A 271 17.55 4.54 -2.76
C PHE A 271 18.83 4.01 -3.37
N GLY A 272 18.75 3.06 -4.33
CA GLY A 272 19.94 2.41 -4.87
C GLY A 272 20.74 1.64 -3.80
N ASN A 273 20.12 1.26 -2.69
CA ASN A 273 20.76 0.56 -1.57
C ASN A 273 20.80 -0.94 -1.85
N THR A 274 21.65 -1.33 -2.80
CA THR A 274 21.74 -2.71 -3.29
C THR A 274 22.25 -3.68 -2.23
N ASP A 275 23.11 -3.23 -1.31
CA ASP A 275 23.65 -4.07 -0.24
C ASP A 275 22.57 -4.51 0.75
N LEU A 276 21.61 -3.63 1.06
CA LEU A 276 20.53 -3.98 1.95
C LEU A 276 19.55 -4.96 1.30
N VAL A 277 19.24 -4.76 0.01
CA VAL A 277 18.43 -5.70 -0.77
C VAL A 277 19.10 -7.07 -0.84
N LYS A 278 20.42 -7.11 -1.09
CA LYS A 278 21.19 -8.35 -1.08
C LYS A 278 21.11 -9.06 0.28
N ARG A 279 21.34 -8.37 1.37
CA ARG A 279 21.23 -8.95 2.73
C ARG A 279 19.83 -9.50 2.98
N ASN A 280 18.79 -8.84 2.54
CA ASN A 280 17.43 -9.35 2.69
C ASN A 280 17.17 -10.59 1.83
N ILE A 281 17.67 -10.64 0.59
CA ILE A 281 17.64 -11.85 -0.24
C ILE A 281 18.39 -12.98 0.45
N ASP A 282 19.58 -12.72 1.00
CA ASP A 282 20.38 -13.70 1.74
C ASP A 282 19.61 -14.26 2.95
N SER A 283 19.03 -13.38 3.76
CA SER A 283 18.33 -13.77 5.00
C SER A 283 17.00 -14.50 4.73
N THR A 284 16.34 -14.20 3.63
CA THR A 284 15.04 -14.80 3.26
C THR A 284 15.16 -16.00 2.33
N ALA A 285 16.35 -16.35 1.86
CA ALA A 285 16.57 -17.41 0.86
C ALA A 285 15.92 -18.75 1.22
N ASN A 286 15.92 -19.11 2.51
CA ASN A 286 15.37 -20.36 3.01
C ASN A 286 14.02 -20.18 3.75
N LEU A 287 13.41 -18.99 3.64
CA LEU A 287 12.12 -18.68 4.25
C LEU A 287 11.02 -18.71 3.19
N ASP A 288 9.87 -19.25 3.53
CA ASP A 288 8.62 -19.10 2.79
C ASP A 288 7.48 -18.55 3.67
N ASN A 289 7.78 -18.31 4.95
CA ASN A 289 6.85 -17.83 5.97
C ASN A 289 5.55 -18.67 6.06
N GLY A 290 5.58 -19.93 5.59
CA GLY A 290 4.40 -20.79 5.49
C GLY A 290 3.43 -20.45 4.36
N ILE A 291 3.82 -19.57 3.42
CA ILE A 291 3.00 -19.06 2.32
C ILE A 291 3.63 -19.46 0.98
N ARG A 292 2.95 -20.32 0.24
CA ARG A 292 3.50 -20.96 -0.98
C ARG A 292 3.91 -19.96 -2.07
N SER A 293 3.12 -18.92 -2.30
CA SER A 293 3.42 -17.89 -3.30
C SER A 293 4.68 -17.09 -2.97
N TYR A 294 5.07 -16.99 -1.69
CA TYR A 294 6.23 -16.22 -1.25
C TYR A 294 7.55 -16.75 -1.79
N ALA A 295 7.65 -18.06 -1.98
CA ALA A 295 8.82 -18.66 -2.62
C ALA A 295 9.00 -18.17 -4.06
N LEU A 296 7.92 -17.94 -4.80
CA LEU A 296 7.96 -17.42 -6.16
C LEU A 296 8.31 -15.94 -6.20
N TYR A 297 7.76 -15.14 -5.29
CA TYR A 297 8.12 -13.73 -5.14
C TYR A 297 9.59 -13.55 -4.75
N TRP A 298 10.15 -14.46 -3.97
CA TRP A 298 11.58 -14.46 -3.69
C TRP A 298 12.41 -14.63 -4.97
N VAL A 299 12.00 -15.55 -5.86
CA VAL A 299 12.68 -15.72 -7.16
C VAL A 299 12.59 -14.44 -7.98
N LEU A 300 11.40 -13.83 -8.07
CA LEU A 300 11.24 -12.56 -8.79
C LEU A 300 12.09 -11.44 -8.18
N SER A 301 12.22 -11.38 -6.84
CA SER A 301 13.09 -10.41 -6.15
C SER A 301 14.57 -10.62 -6.48
N LEU A 302 15.02 -11.87 -6.56
CA LEU A 302 16.38 -12.20 -6.98
C LEU A 302 16.65 -11.73 -8.42
N LEU A 303 15.64 -11.89 -9.31
CA LEU A 303 15.76 -11.44 -10.69
C LEU A 303 15.75 -9.91 -10.79
N ASP A 304 14.86 -9.21 -10.07
CA ASP A 304 14.88 -7.75 -9.99
C ASP A 304 16.25 -7.24 -9.53
N TYR A 305 16.78 -7.84 -8.47
CA TYR A 305 18.12 -7.51 -7.97
C TYR A 305 19.19 -7.72 -9.05
N TYR A 306 19.16 -8.85 -9.75
CA TYR A 306 20.12 -9.14 -10.81
C TYR A 306 20.05 -8.15 -11.98
N TYR A 307 18.84 -7.82 -12.43
CA TYR A 307 18.67 -6.85 -13.52
C TYR A 307 19.10 -5.44 -13.12
N TYR A 308 18.84 -5.04 -11.89
CA TYR A 308 19.21 -3.71 -11.42
C TYR A 308 20.68 -3.56 -11.07
N THR A 309 21.34 -4.62 -10.61
CA THR A 309 22.74 -4.57 -10.13
C THR A 309 23.77 -5.18 -11.08
N GLY A 310 23.39 -6.19 -11.85
CA GLY A 310 24.32 -7.01 -12.61
C GLY A 310 25.18 -7.95 -11.74
N ASP A 311 24.82 -8.17 -10.47
CA ASP A 311 25.56 -9.04 -9.54
C ASP A 311 25.37 -10.52 -9.90
N THR A 312 26.20 -10.98 -10.85
CA THR A 312 26.24 -12.37 -11.29
C THR A 312 26.62 -13.33 -10.18
N ALA A 313 27.47 -12.91 -9.23
CA ALA A 313 27.92 -13.78 -8.14
C ALA A 313 26.77 -14.12 -7.19
N THR A 314 25.93 -13.16 -6.87
CA THR A 314 24.72 -13.40 -6.06
C THR A 314 23.72 -14.28 -6.81
N LEU A 315 23.49 -14.03 -8.09
CA LEU A 315 22.61 -14.90 -8.89
C LEU A 315 23.13 -16.34 -8.90
N GLU A 316 24.41 -16.56 -9.23
CA GLU A 316 25.03 -17.88 -9.27
C GLU A 316 24.88 -18.63 -7.94
N ARG A 317 25.14 -17.93 -6.82
CA ARG A 317 25.00 -18.48 -5.48
C ARG A 317 23.60 -19.04 -5.23
N TYR A 318 22.56 -18.40 -5.77
CA TYR A 318 21.17 -18.75 -5.50
C TYR A 318 20.43 -19.48 -6.62
N VAL A 319 21.09 -19.79 -7.75
CA VAL A 319 20.47 -20.56 -8.83
C VAL A 319 19.86 -21.87 -8.34
N ALA A 320 20.58 -22.65 -7.53
CA ALA A 320 20.10 -23.92 -7.02
C ALA A 320 18.86 -23.74 -6.10
N ASN A 321 18.86 -22.71 -5.26
CA ASN A 321 17.74 -22.37 -4.37
C ASN A 321 16.51 -21.96 -5.21
N ALA A 322 16.68 -21.10 -6.21
CA ALA A 322 15.62 -20.71 -7.14
C ALA A 322 15.05 -21.92 -7.88
N CYS A 323 15.91 -22.80 -8.40
CA CYS A 323 15.49 -24.04 -9.05
C CYS A 323 14.62 -24.92 -8.14
N ALA A 324 15.00 -25.09 -6.87
CA ALA A 324 14.22 -25.89 -5.92
C ALA A 324 12.81 -25.32 -5.71
N LYS A 325 12.68 -23.98 -5.56
CA LYS A 325 11.40 -23.30 -5.43
C LYS A 325 10.53 -23.45 -6.69
N LEU A 326 11.13 -23.26 -7.88
CA LEU A 326 10.45 -23.37 -9.17
C LEU A 326 10.02 -24.80 -9.48
N ASP A 327 10.82 -25.80 -9.13
CA ASP A 327 10.49 -27.23 -9.29
C ASP A 327 9.35 -27.63 -8.33
N SER A 328 9.37 -27.12 -7.09
CA SER A 328 8.28 -27.32 -6.14
C SER A 328 6.96 -26.74 -6.69
N ALA A 329 7.00 -25.54 -7.26
CA ALA A 329 5.83 -24.93 -7.91
C ALA A 329 5.29 -25.76 -9.09
N TYR A 330 6.16 -26.41 -9.87
CA TYR A 330 5.75 -27.31 -10.95
C TYR A 330 5.04 -28.56 -10.43
N GLY A 331 5.49 -29.10 -9.31
CA GLY A 331 4.89 -30.28 -8.67
C GLY A 331 3.48 -29.99 -8.13
N VAL A 332 3.27 -28.84 -7.50
CA VAL A 332 1.96 -28.51 -6.88
C VAL A 332 1.00 -27.82 -7.83
N PHE A 333 1.44 -26.93 -8.65
CA PHE A 333 0.70 -26.19 -9.68
C PHE A 333 -0.79 -25.96 -9.36
N GLY A 334 -1.06 -25.21 -8.27
CA GLY A 334 -2.41 -24.87 -7.85
C GLY A 334 -3.19 -25.95 -7.10
N THR A 335 -2.65 -27.16 -6.95
CA THR A 335 -3.35 -28.26 -6.28
C THR A 335 -3.01 -28.41 -4.78
N ASP A 336 -2.12 -27.57 -4.26
CA ASP A 336 -1.69 -27.66 -2.87
C ASP A 336 -2.80 -27.19 -1.91
N PRO A 337 -3.26 -28.04 -0.98
CA PRO A 337 -4.24 -27.65 0.03
C PRO A 337 -3.70 -26.62 1.05
N LYS A 338 -2.38 -26.38 1.06
CA LYS A 338 -1.74 -25.36 1.88
C LYS A 338 -1.66 -23.99 1.20
N LEU A 339 -2.17 -23.85 0.00
CA LEU A 339 -2.27 -22.55 -0.68
C LEU A 339 -3.42 -21.74 -0.05
N ARG A 340 -3.11 -21.04 1.07
CA ARG A 340 -4.11 -20.41 1.95
C ARG A 340 -4.11 -18.91 1.86
N PHE A 341 -3.00 -18.31 1.48
CA PHE A 341 -2.78 -16.88 1.47
C PHE A 341 -2.05 -16.45 0.20
N TYR A 342 -2.56 -15.41 -0.42
CA TYR A 342 -1.99 -14.82 -1.63
C TYR A 342 -1.97 -13.28 -1.56
N GLY A 343 -2.16 -12.72 -0.39
CA GLY A 343 -2.44 -11.33 -0.10
C GLY A 343 -3.88 -11.13 0.37
N TRP A 344 -4.14 -10.03 1.04
CA TRP A 344 -5.48 -9.73 1.56
C TRP A 344 -6.44 -9.35 0.42
N ASP A 345 -7.40 -10.19 0.13
CA ASP A 345 -8.53 -9.92 -0.78
C ASP A 345 -9.61 -11.00 -0.59
N GLU A 346 -10.86 -10.60 -0.66
CA GLU A 346 -12.00 -11.48 -0.46
C GLU A 346 -12.04 -12.61 -1.49
N ARG A 347 -11.71 -12.29 -2.74
CA ARG A 347 -11.68 -13.24 -3.88
C ARG A 347 -10.62 -14.32 -3.69
N LEU A 348 -9.57 -14.01 -2.92
CA LEU A 348 -8.52 -14.95 -2.54
C LEU A 348 -8.84 -15.72 -1.25
N CYS A 349 -10.02 -15.50 -0.65
CA CYS A 349 -10.40 -15.98 0.68
C CYS A 349 -9.44 -15.55 1.81
N ALA A 350 -8.85 -14.38 1.66
CA ALA A 350 -7.89 -13.83 2.61
C ALA A 350 -8.24 -12.37 3.01
N GLY A 351 -9.47 -11.96 2.79
CA GLY A 351 -10.00 -10.64 3.14
C GLY A 351 -10.75 -10.67 4.46
N PHE A 352 -10.11 -11.11 5.55
CA PHE A 352 -10.67 -11.20 6.90
C PHE A 352 -11.77 -12.25 7.10
N GLU A 353 -11.89 -13.23 6.20
CA GLU A 353 -12.85 -14.33 6.36
C GLU A 353 -12.19 -15.66 6.69
N ILE A 354 -11.87 -16.43 5.68
CA ILE A 354 -11.26 -17.74 5.85
C ILE A 354 -10.02 -17.83 4.97
N TRP A 355 -8.86 -17.75 5.57
CA TRP A 355 -7.60 -18.02 4.89
C TRP A 355 -7.09 -19.45 5.10
N PHE A 356 -7.98 -20.32 5.57
CA PHE A 356 -7.68 -21.73 5.82
C PHE A 356 -7.99 -22.65 4.63
N LYS A 357 -8.76 -22.16 3.67
CA LYS A 357 -9.21 -22.94 2.52
C LYS A 357 -8.91 -22.15 1.25
N PRO A 358 -8.06 -22.69 0.36
CA PRO A 358 -7.74 -21.99 -0.87
C PRO A 358 -8.99 -21.79 -1.71
N SER A 359 -9.20 -20.59 -2.22
CA SER A 359 -10.23 -20.31 -3.21
C SER A 359 -9.80 -20.80 -4.59
N PRO A 360 -10.74 -21.04 -5.51
CA PRO A 360 -10.41 -21.28 -6.92
C PRO A 360 -9.54 -20.16 -7.51
N GLU A 361 -9.79 -18.91 -7.12
CA GLU A 361 -9.01 -17.75 -7.55
C GLU A 361 -7.56 -17.81 -7.05
N ALA A 362 -7.34 -18.11 -5.76
CA ALA A 362 -5.99 -18.27 -5.20
C ALA A 362 -5.20 -19.38 -5.90
N GLN A 363 -5.87 -20.50 -6.23
CA GLN A 363 -5.25 -21.60 -6.96
C GLN A 363 -4.83 -21.15 -8.38
N ARG A 364 -5.72 -20.45 -9.09
CA ARG A 364 -5.44 -19.93 -10.45
C ARG A 364 -4.37 -18.86 -10.44
N ALA A 365 -4.38 -17.96 -9.46
CA ALA A 365 -3.34 -16.96 -9.29
C ALA A 365 -1.97 -17.62 -9.06
N TYR A 366 -1.88 -18.67 -8.25
CA TYR A 366 -0.63 -19.41 -8.06
C TYR A 366 -0.16 -20.12 -9.34
N GLU A 367 -1.07 -20.69 -10.13
CA GLU A 367 -0.75 -21.29 -11.44
C GLU A 367 -0.12 -20.24 -12.37
N MET A 368 -0.73 -19.05 -12.46
CA MET A 368 -0.26 -17.99 -13.35
C MET A 368 1.06 -17.38 -12.87
N LEU A 369 1.20 -17.13 -11.56
CA LEU A 369 2.45 -16.68 -10.97
C LEU A 369 3.59 -17.69 -11.19
N SER A 370 3.29 -19.00 -11.12
CA SER A 370 4.27 -20.04 -11.43
C SER A 370 4.75 -19.96 -12.88
N ILE A 371 3.83 -19.79 -13.82
CA ILE A 371 4.16 -19.66 -15.26
C ILE A 371 5.02 -18.39 -15.48
N ARG A 372 4.66 -17.27 -14.84
CA ARG A 372 5.45 -16.04 -14.88
C ARG A 372 6.87 -16.25 -14.35
N ALA A 373 6.99 -16.81 -13.14
CA ALA A 373 8.29 -17.04 -12.51
C ALA A 373 9.19 -17.96 -13.35
N TRP A 374 8.66 -19.01 -13.97
CA TRP A 374 9.42 -19.88 -14.87
C TRP A 374 9.89 -19.16 -16.11
N ARG A 375 9.03 -18.35 -16.74
CA ARG A 375 9.41 -17.59 -17.93
C ARG A 375 10.49 -16.55 -17.60
N ASP A 376 10.31 -15.79 -16.52
CA ASP A 376 11.24 -14.73 -16.13
C ASP A 376 12.60 -15.32 -15.73
N PHE A 377 12.58 -16.42 -14.97
CA PHE A 377 13.81 -17.11 -14.64
C PHE A 377 14.51 -17.70 -15.89
N ALA A 378 13.74 -18.28 -16.83
CA ALA A 378 14.30 -18.78 -18.07
C ALA A 378 14.99 -17.67 -18.89
N ALA A 379 14.37 -16.49 -19.00
CA ALA A 379 14.96 -15.34 -19.68
C ALA A 379 16.27 -14.89 -19.00
N ALA A 380 16.29 -14.83 -17.68
CA ALA A 380 17.52 -14.52 -16.94
C ALA A 380 18.61 -15.57 -17.12
N MET A 381 18.26 -16.85 -17.15
CA MET A 381 19.21 -17.95 -17.39
C MET A 381 19.79 -17.95 -18.80
N GLU A 382 19.04 -17.48 -19.80
CA GLU A 382 19.55 -17.26 -21.15
C GLU A 382 20.68 -16.21 -21.15
N ILE A 383 20.45 -15.07 -20.49
CA ILE A 383 21.46 -14.01 -20.37
C ILE A 383 22.65 -14.47 -19.52
N PHE A 384 22.39 -15.25 -18.48
CA PHE A 384 23.44 -15.79 -17.59
C PHE A 384 24.25 -16.93 -18.25
N GLY A 385 23.82 -17.46 -19.42
CA GLY A 385 24.49 -18.52 -20.15
C GLY A 385 24.15 -19.95 -19.72
N ARG A 386 23.13 -20.12 -18.83
CA ARG A 386 22.65 -21.44 -18.40
C ARG A 386 21.49 -21.91 -19.28
N LEU A 387 21.80 -22.27 -20.51
CA LEU A 387 20.83 -22.69 -21.54
C LEU A 387 20.06 -23.96 -21.15
N ASP A 388 20.65 -24.84 -20.36
CA ASP A 388 20.00 -26.00 -19.76
C ASP A 388 18.79 -25.60 -18.86
N LEU A 389 18.98 -24.61 -18.02
CA LEU A 389 17.93 -24.09 -17.13
C LEU A 389 16.91 -23.24 -17.90
N ARG A 390 17.35 -22.44 -18.87
CA ARG A 390 16.46 -21.73 -19.79
C ARG A 390 15.45 -22.70 -20.42
N ASP A 391 15.96 -23.78 -21.05
CA ASP A 391 15.12 -24.73 -21.79
C ASP A 391 14.17 -25.47 -20.86
N LYS A 392 14.64 -25.87 -19.66
CA LYS A 392 13.82 -26.51 -18.64
C LYS A 392 12.64 -25.65 -18.24
N TYR A 393 12.88 -24.42 -17.78
CA TYR A 393 11.82 -23.57 -17.22
C TYR A 393 10.93 -22.92 -18.27
N ALA A 394 11.46 -22.59 -19.46
CA ALA A 394 10.64 -22.24 -20.60
C ALA A 394 9.74 -23.43 -21.03
N GLY A 395 10.24 -24.66 -20.92
CA GLY A 395 9.48 -25.89 -21.14
C GLY A 395 8.35 -26.04 -20.12
N TYR A 396 8.58 -25.78 -18.84
CA TYR A 396 7.57 -25.79 -17.79
C TYR A 396 6.43 -24.81 -18.10
N ALA A 397 6.78 -23.55 -18.40
CA ALA A 397 5.79 -22.51 -18.71
C ALA A 397 4.93 -22.90 -19.93
N ARG A 398 5.58 -23.30 -21.05
CA ARG A 398 4.87 -23.71 -22.28
C ARG A 398 3.97 -24.92 -22.04
N SER A 399 4.47 -25.95 -21.36
CA SER A 399 3.75 -27.21 -21.11
C SER A 399 2.49 -26.96 -20.27
N ARG A 400 2.60 -26.20 -19.19
CA ARG A 400 1.45 -25.91 -18.30
C ARG A 400 0.41 -25.03 -18.99
N LEU A 401 0.84 -23.98 -19.69
CA LEU A 401 -0.07 -23.14 -20.46
C LEU A 401 -0.78 -23.92 -21.59
N ALA A 402 -0.05 -24.76 -22.31
CA ALA A 402 -0.66 -25.64 -23.31
C ALA A 402 -1.66 -26.64 -22.71
N GLY A 403 -1.39 -27.11 -21.48
CA GLY A 403 -2.32 -27.92 -20.72
C GLY A 403 -3.62 -27.18 -20.40
N LEU A 404 -3.54 -25.94 -19.94
CA LEU A 404 -4.71 -25.10 -19.66
C LEU A 404 -5.52 -24.81 -20.93
N ARG A 405 -4.85 -24.50 -22.04
CA ARG A 405 -5.46 -24.19 -23.35
C ARG A 405 -6.21 -25.36 -23.99
N LYS A 406 -6.07 -26.60 -23.50
CA LYS A 406 -6.91 -27.72 -23.95
C LYS A 406 -8.41 -27.48 -23.67
N ASP A 407 -8.70 -26.72 -22.65
CA ASP A 407 -10.01 -26.09 -22.47
C ASP A 407 -9.99 -24.75 -23.21
N GLY A 408 -10.67 -24.70 -24.35
CA GLY A 408 -10.71 -23.50 -25.20
C GLY A 408 -11.20 -22.22 -24.49
N ASN A 409 -11.82 -22.38 -23.31
CA ASN A 409 -12.36 -21.25 -22.52
C ASN A 409 -11.66 -21.11 -21.13
N TRP A 410 -10.43 -21.64 -21.00
CA TRP A 410 -9.69 -21.70 -19.75
C TRP A 410 -9.55 -20.31 -19.07
N HIS A 411 -9.34 -19.25 -19.83
CA HIS A 411 -9.15 -17.88 -19.35
C HIS A 411 -10.44 -17.30 -18.72
N SER A 412 -11.62 -17.78 -19.08
CA SER A 412 -12.87 -17.33 -18.47
C SER A 412 -13.02 -17.71 -16.99
N ARG A 413 -12.17 -18.63 -16.50
CA ARG A 413 -12.14 -19.04 -15.10
C ARG A 413 -11.16 -18.27 -14.24
N LEU A 414 -10.35 -17.38 -14.85
CA LEU A 414 -9.45 -16.53 -14.11
C LEU A 414 -10.24 -15.36 -13.52
N GLY A 415 -10.07 -15.09 -12.23
CA GLY A 415 -10.51 -13.84 -11.62
C GLY A 415 -9.41 -12.77 -11.72
N LEU A 416 -9.59 -11.64 -11.07
CA LEU A 416 -8.73 -10.46 -11.21
C LEU A 416 -7.23 -10.74 -10.98
N HIS A 417 -6.90 -11.46 -9.92
CA HIS A 417 -5.50 -11.71 -9.53
C HIS A 417 -4.83 -12.71 -10.46
N ALA A 418 -5.53 -13.79 -10.78
CA ALA A 418 -5.05 -14.76 -11.75
C ALA A 418 -4.93 -14.16 -13.16
N ALA A 419 -5.85 -13.29 -13.56
CA ALA A 419 -5.80 -12.56 -14.82
C ALA A 419 -4.59 -11.62 -14.87
N ALA A 420 -4.28 -10.91 -13.77
CA ALA A 420 -3.11 -10.04 -13.70
C ALA A 420 -1.80 -10.81 -13.89
N ASP A 421 -1.62 -11.92 -13.17
CA ASP A 421 -0.45 -12.76 -13.35
C ASP A 421 -0.41 -13.41 -14.74
N ALA A 422 -1.55 -13.84 -15.31
CA ALA A 422 -1.59 -14.39 -16.66
C ALA A 422 -1.13 -13.38 -17.71
N VAL A 423 -1.61 -12.14 -17.64
CA VAL A 423 -1.20 -11.06 -18.55
C VAL A 423 0.30 -10.79 -18.45
N THR A 424 0.83 -10.71 -17.22
CA THR A 424 2.27 -10.43 -17.01
C THR A 424 3.18 -11.58 -17.46
N THR A 425 2.67 -12.80 -17.69
CA THR A 425 3.46 -13.86 -18.34
C THR A 425 3.97 -13.46 -19.73
N GLY A 426 3.26 -12.57 -20.43
CA GLY A 426 3.57 -12.21 -21.82
C GLY A 426 3.34 -13.34 -22.83
N LEU A 427 2.64 -14.40 -22.42
CA LEU A 427 2.41 -15.60 -23.25
C LEU A 427 0.98 -15.68 -23.80
N LEU A 428 0.12 -14.73 -23.46
CA LEU A 428 -1.26 -14.67 -23.91
C LEU A 428 -1.36 -14.16 -25.34
N THR A 429 -2.34 -14.69 -26.08
CA THR A 429 -2.74 -14.11 -27.37
C THR A 429 -3.48 -12.79 -27.17
N ALA A 430 -3.53 -11.93 -28.18
CA ALA A 430 -4.27 -10.67 -28.13
C ALA A 430 -5.77 -10.88 -27.79
N ALA A 431 -6.39 -11.96 -28.30
CA ALA A 431 -7.77 -12.29 -27.99
C ALA A 431 -7.97 -12.68 -26.50
N GLU A 432 -7.03 -13.46 -25.92
CA GLU A 432 -7.05 -13.81 -24.51
C GLU A 432 -6.86 -12.55 -23.63
N GLN A 433 -5.95 -11.66 -24.01
CA GLN A 433 -5.71 -10.39 -23.32
C GLN A 433 -6.95 -9.49 -23.31
N GLU A 434 -7.58 -9.31 -24.46
CA GLU A 434 -8.81 -8.50 -24.59
C GLU A 434 -9.96 -9.10 -23.78
N ALA A 435 -10.15 -10.43 -23.83
CA ALA A 435 -11.20 -11.10 -23.06
C ALA A 435 -10.98 -10.92 -21.54
N LEU A 436 -9.74 -10.97 -21.05
CA LEU A 436 -9.43 -10.73 -19.64
C LEU A 436 -9.60 -9.26 -19.26
N PHE A 437 -9.22 -8.33 -20.15
CA PHE A 437 -9.45 -6.90 -19.89
C PHE A 437 -10.94 -6.61 -19.70
N GLU A 438 -11.78 -7.04 -20.64
CA GLU A 438 -13.23 -6.82 -20.58
C GLU A 438 -13.87 -7.42 -19.32
N LYS A 439 -13.43 -8.59 -18.92
CA LYS A 439 -14.02 -9.32 -17.81
C LYS A 439 -13.59 -8.82 -16.44
N GLU A 440 -12.30 -8.51 -16.25
CA GLU A 440 -11.73 -8.30 -14.92
C GLU A 440 -11.18 -6.89 -14.69
N PHE A 441 -10.73 -6.18 -15.74
CA PHE A 441 -10.04 -4.90 -15.57
C PHE A 441 -10.86 -3.68 -15.97
N ARG A 442 -11.93 -3.85 -16.75
CA ARG A 442 -12.78 -2.74 -17.18
C ARG A 442 -13.58 -2.15 -16.01
N ASP A 443 -14.05 -2.98 -15.09
CA ASP A 443 -14.79 -2.57 -13.90
C ASP A 443 -13.88 -1.81 -12.93
N ARG A 444 -14.02 -0.48 -12.88
CA ARG A 444 -13.19 0.40 -12.07
C ARG A 444 -13.23 0.07 -10.58
N VAL A 445 -14.40 -0.31 -10.06
CA VAL A 445 -14.57 -0.66 -8.64
C VAL A 445 -13.86 -1.97 -8.33
N ASN A 446 -14.07 -2.98 -9.15
CA ASN A 446 -13.62 -4.33 -8.86
C ASN A 446 -12.25 -4.69 -9.45
N ARG A 447 -11.61 -3.82 -10.24
CA ARG A 447 -10.19 -3.93 -10.57
C ARG A 447 -9.27 -3.48 -9.43
N VAL A 448 -9.84 -2.96 -8.33
CA VAL A 448 -9.10 -2.62 -7.11
C VAL A 448 -9.16 -3.79 -6.14
N SER A 449 -7.98 -4.25 -5.67
CA SER A 449 -7.84 -5.24 -4.61
C SER A 449 -8.02 -4.60 -3.23
N LEU A 450 -8.23 -5.40 -2.18
CA LEU A 450 -8.20 -4.90 -0.80
C LEU A 450 -6.78 -4.51 -0.37
N SER A 451 -5.74 -5.22 -0.83
CA SER A 451 -4.36 -4.91 -0.48
C SER A 451 -3.59 -4.21 -1.61
N PRO A 452 -2.80 -3.18 -1.29
CA PRO A 452 -1.91 -2.56 -2.25
C PRO A 452 -0.79 -3.49 -2.73
N PHE A 453 -0.48 -4.56 -2.00
CA PHE A 453 0.41 -5.63 -2.46
C PHE A 453 -0.11 -6.27 -3.75
N ASN A 454 -1.35 -6.75 -3.75
CA ASN A 454 -1.98 -7.35 -4.93
C ASN A 454 -2.18 -6.31 -6.04
N GLN A 455 -2.48 -5.07 -5.66
CA GLN A 455 -2.69 -3.99 -6.62
C GLN A 455 -1.45 -3.69 -7.47
N TYR A 456 -0.24 -3.92 -6.94
CA TYR A 456 1.00 -3.75 -7.69
C TYR A 456 1.03 -4.65 -8.94
N PHE A 457 0.60 -5.90 -8.85
CA PHE A 457 0.56 -6.82 -9.98
C PHE A 457 -0.54 -6.46 -10.99
N ILE A 458 -1.65 -5.91 -10.49
CA ILE A 458 -2.76 -5.44 -11.34
C ILE A 458 -2.34 -4.24 -12.21
N ILE A 459 -1.62 -3.26 -11.65
CA ILE A 459 -1.13 -2.14 -12.45
C ILE A 459 -0.05 -2.57 -13.45
N GLN A 460 0.79 -3.56 -13.13
CA GLN A 460 1.72 -4.17 -14.10
C GLN A 460 0.96 -4.81 -15.26
N ALA A 461 -0.12 -5.54 -14.97
CA ALA A 461 -0.95 -6.15 -16.00
C ALA A 461 -1.62 -5.12 -16.91
N LEU A 462 -2.19 -4.07 -16.34
CA LEU A 462 -2.80 -2.97 -17.10
C LEU A 462 -1.78 -2.29 -18.03
N ALA A 463 -0.56 -2.02 -17.55
CA ALA A 463 0.51 -1.48 -18.39
C ALA A 463 0.88 -2.45 -19.53
N LYS A 464 1.01 -3.75 -19.22
CA LYS A 464 1.31 -4.79 -20.22
C LYS A 464 0.23 -4.92 -21.30
N LEU A 465 -1.03 -4.59 -20.96
CA LEU A 465 -2.15 -4.50 -21.90
C LEU A 465 -2.17 -3.17 -22.71
N GLY A 466 -1.23 -2.26 -22.49
CA GLY A 466 -1.24 -0.92 -23.07
C GLY A 466 -2.34 0.00 -22.49
N LYS A 467 -2.90 -0.34 -21.33
CA LYS A 467 -3.98 0.40 -20.65
C LYS A 467 -3.41 1.31 -19.56
N HIS A 468 -2.44 2.17 -19.93
CA HIS A 468 -1.72 3.02 -18.98
C HIS A 468 -2.62 4.03 -18.26
N ASP A 469 -3.64 4.59 -18.93
CA ASP A 469 -4.60 5.49 -18.29
C ASP A 469 -5.44 4.78 -17.22
N ASP A 470 -5.88 3.54 -17.48
CA ASP A 470 -6.58 2.71 -16.49
C ASP A 470 -5.68 2.36 -15.30
N ALA A 471 -4.40 2.09 -15.55
CA ALA A 471 -3.41 1.85 -14.50
C ALA A 471 -3.19 3.11 -13.64
N LEU A 472 -3.02 4.29 -14.26
CA LEU A 472 -2.89 5.58 -13.58
C LEU A 472 -4.14 5.91 -12.75
N SER A 473 -5.34 5.68 -13.30
CA SER A 473 -6.61 5.82 -12.57
C SER A 473 -6.61 4.94 -11.32
N THR A 474 -6.21 3.68 -11.46
CA THR A 474 -6.15 2.72 -10.36
C THR A 474 -5.12 3.11 -9.28
N VAL A 475 -3.97 3.67 -9.68
CA VAL A 475 -2.97 4.24 -8.74
C VAL A 475 -3.57 5.41 -7.96
N ARG A 476 -4.31 6.30 -8.63
CA ARG A 476 -5.02 7.42 -7.98
C ARG A 476 -6.13 6.95 -7.04
N ASP A 477 -6.84 5.88 -7.38
CA ASP A 477 -7.89 5.30 -6.54
C ASP A 477 -7.30 4.68 -5.27
N MET A 478 -6.37 3.75 -5.40
CA MET A 478 -5.80 3.00 -4.27
C MET A 478 -4.85 3.88 -3.43
N TRP A 479 -3.71 4.23 -3.97
CA TRP A 479 -2.68 4.97 -3.20
C TRP A 479 -3.04 6.44 -3.00
N GLY A 480 -3.64 7.06 -4.02
CA GLY A 480 -4.19 8.41 -3.88
C GLY A 480 -5.33 8.46 -2.88
N GLY A 481 -6.11 7.39 -2.75
CA GLY A 481 -7.11 7.23 -1.70
C GLY A 481 -6.50 7.27 -0.31
N MET A 482 -5.38 6.55 -0.06
CA MET A 482 -4.65 6.58 1.22
C MET A 482 -4.14 7.99 1.55
N ILE A 483 -3.62 8.71 0.54
CA ILE A 483 -3.15 10.10 0.72
C ILE A 483 -4.32 11.05 1.05
N ARG A 484 -5.46 10.91 0.38
CA ARG A 484 -6.67 11.71 0.66
C ARG A 484 -7.24 11.41 2.05
N TYR A 485 -7.16 10.18 2.49
CA TYR A 485 -7.48 9.81 3.87
C TYR A 485 -6.58 10.55 4.90
N GLY A 486 -5.40 10.97 4.51
CA GLY A 486 -4.39 11.62 5.35
C GLY A 486 -3.16 10.77 5.59
N GLY A 487 -3.06 9.59 4.99
CA GLY A 487 -1.89 8.72 5.09
C GLY A 487 -0.63 9.38 4.57
N THR A 488 0.49 9.06 5.19
CA THR A 488 1.83 9.51 4.80
C THR A 488 2.74 8.36 4.36
N THR A 489 2.21 7.14 4.43
CA THR A 489 2.82 5.87 4.06
C THR A 489 1.80 5.02 3.31
N THR A 490 2.17 3.82 2.88
CA THR A 490 1.24 2.85 2.29
C THR A 490 0.65 1.94 3.37
N PHE A 491 -0.64 1.66 3.25
CA PHE A 491 -1.38 0.86 4.23
C PHE A 491 -1.29 -0.64 3.91
N GLU A 492 -1.58 -1.47 4.89
CA GLU A 492 -1.68 -2.91 4.69
C GLU A 492 -2.89 -3.28 3.83
N VAL A 493 -4.03 -2.69 4.13
CA VAL A 493 -5.27 -2.80 3.36
C VAL A 493 -5.92 -1.44 3.20
N PHE A 494 -6.59 -1.25 2.07
CA PHE A 494 -7.33 -0.03 1.82
C PHE A 494 -8.40 -0.26 0.75
N ARG A 495 -9.53 0.41 0.91
CA ARG A 495 -10.57 0.43 -0.10
C ARG A 495 -10.94 1.89 -0.42
N PRO A 496 -10.86 2.32 -1.67
CA PRO A 496 -11.13 3.72 -2.05
C PRO A 496 -12.47 4.25 -1.52
N SER A 497 -13.50 3.41 -1.49
CA SER A 497 -14.82 3.77 -1.00
C SER A 497 -14.87 4.11 0.50
N TRP A 498 -13.85 3.73 1.29
CA TRP A 498 -13.78 4.13 2.71
C TRP A 498 -13.69 5.65 2.89
N ASN A 499 -13.06 6.37 1.97
CA ASN A 499 -12.96 7.83 2.02
C ASN A 499 -14.32 8.54 1.96
N SER A 500 -15.37 7.87 1.49
CA SER A 500 -16.71 8.43 1.44
C SER A 500 -17.45 8.36 2.78
N VAL A 501 -16.96 7.55 3.74
CA VAL A 501 -17.66 7.25 4.98
C VAL A 501 -16.81 7.43 6.24
N ILE A 502 -15.48 7.41 6.10
CA ILE A 502 -14.52 7.56 7.21
C ILE A 502 -13.82 8.90 7.07
N GLY A 503 -13.72 9.65 8.14
CA GLY A 503 -13.04 10.95 8.17
C GLY A 503 -11.52 10.82 7.99
N PRO A 504 -10.86 11.91 7.61
CA PRO A 504 -9.40 11.91 7.48
C PRO A 504 -8.72 11.55 8.80
N ASN A 505 -7.78 10.62 8.72
CA ASN A 505 -7.02 10.08 9.86
C ASN A 505 -7.84 9.35 10.94
N ASP A 506 -9.12 9.11 10.74
CA ASP A 506 -9.90 8.23 11.62
C ASP A 506 -9.40 6.77 11.50
N ALA A 507 -9.79 5.90 12.42
CA ALA A 507 -9.51 4.48 12.30
C ALA A 507 -10.13 3.92 11.01
N VAL A 508 -9.35 3.26 10.18
CA VAL A 508 -9.87 2.43 9.09
C VAL A 508 -10.38 1.10 9.66
N PRO A 509 -11.24 0.37 8.95
CA PRO A 509 -11.67 -0.95 9.37
C PRO A 509 -10.49 -1.84 9.77
N ASN A 510 -10.62 -2.55 10.89
CA ASN A 510 -9.63 -3.46 11.48
C ASN A 510 -8.34 -2.84 12.07
N THR A 511 -8.07 -1.54 11.90
CA THR A 511 -6.87 -0.91 12.47
C THR A 511 -6.94 -0.85 13.99
N GLN A 512 -8.10 -0.50 14.58
CA GLN A 512 -8.27 -0.40 16.03
C GLN A 512 -8.03 -1.73 16.75
N CYS A 513 -8.16 -2.84 16.04
CA CYS A 513 -7.92 -4.17 16.60
C CYS A 513 -6.44 -4.60 16.54
N GLY A 514 -5.54 -3.70 16.11
CA GLY A 514 -4.12 -4.00 15.99
C GLY A 514 -3.78 -5.01 14.89
N ILE A 515 -4.67 -5.19 13.91
CA ILE A 515 -4.48 -6.17 12.84
C ILE A 515 -3.90 -5.57 11.58
N THR A 516 -4.27 -4.34 11.23
CA THR A 516 -3.76 -3.70 10.03
C THR A 516 -2.93 -2.48 10.37
N SER A 517 -1.78 -2.33 9.73
CA SER A 517 -0.90 -1.18 9.87
C SER A 517 -1.17 -0.14 8.80
N LEU A 518 -1.02 1.14 9.14
CA LEU A 518 -1.01 2.24 8.18
C LEU A 518 0.38 2.51 7.61
N CYS A 519 1.40 1.73 8.01
CA CYS A 519 2.72 1.72 7.41
C CYS A 519 3.14 0.29 7.09
N HIS A 520 2.79 -0.16 5.88
CA HIS A 520 3.11 -1.49 5.38
C HIS A 520 3.84 -1.38 4.03
N PRO A 521 5.18 -1.59 3.99
CA PRO A 521 5.99 -1.39 2.77
C PRO A 521 5.63 -2.27 1.58
N TRP A 522 4.90 -3.38 1.78
CA TRP A 522 4.41 -4.20 0.67
C TRP A 522 3.56 -3.41 -0.35
N GLY A 523 3.04 -2.24 0.07
CA GLY A 523 2.33 -1.30 -0.80
C GLY A 523 3.24 -0.39 -1.63
N ALA A 524 4.57 -0.55 -1.60
CA ALA A 524 5.50 0.37 -2.25
C ALA A 524 5.66 0.18 -3.76
N GLY A 525 4.91 -0.73 -4.38
CA GLY A 525 4.95 -1.01 -5.82
C GLY A 525 4.93 0.20 -6.75
N PRO A 526 4.19 1.29 -6.48
CA PRO A 526 4.20 2.47 -7.33
C PRO A 526 5.56 3.09 -7.57
N VAL A 527 6.54 2.93 -6.68
CA VAL A 527 7.88 3.49 -6.87
C VAL A 527 8.53 2.93 -8.13
N LYS A 528 8.62 1.61 -8.23
CA LYS A 528 9.19 0.94 -9.41
C LYS A 528 8.30 1.14 -10.63
N TRP A 529 6.99 0.96 -10.48
CA TRP A 529 6.06 1.05 -11.60
C TRP A 529 6.05 2.44 -12.26
N LEU A 530 6.04 3.53 -11.49
CA LEU A 530 6.07 4.88 -12.02
C LEU A 530 7.40 5.19 -12.72
N ASN A 531 8.53 4.68 -12.21
CA ASN A 531 9.82 4.86 -12.88
C ASN A 531 9.96 4.00 -14.14
N GLU A 532 9.48 2.77 -14.14
CA GLU A 532 9.59 1.87 -15.31
C GLU A 532 8.56 2.17 -16.39
N GLU A 533 7.31 2.44 -16.01
CA GLU A 533 6.23 2.61 -16.97
C GLU A 533 6.01 4.08 -17.34
N VAL A 534 5.90 4.99 -16.37
CA VAL A 534 5.54 6.39 -16.63
C VAL A 534 6.76 7.22 -17.02
N LEU A 535 7.87 7.09 -16.29
CA LEU A 535 9.15 7.71 -16.64
C LEU A 535 9.87 6.92 -17.74
N GLY A 536 9.63 5.62 -17.80
CA GLY A 536 10.06 4.73 -18.88
C GLY A 536 11.47 4.15 -18.72
N ILE A 537 12.14 4.29 -17.57
CA ILE A 537 13.52 3.82 -17.37
C ILE A 537 13.53 2.35 -16.94
N VAL A 538 13.93 1.45 -17.83
CA VAL A 538 13.89 -0.01 -17.63
C VAL A 538 15.23 -0.65 -18.01
N PRO A 539 15.84 -1.52 -17.16
CA PRO A 539 16.98 -2.31 -17.58
C PRO A 539 16.56 -3.37 -18.60
N THR A 540 17.21 -3.41 -19.75
CA THR A 540 17.01 -4.48 -20.75
C THR A 540 18.11 -5.54 -20.69
N SER A 541 19.16 -5.28 -19.91
CA SER A 541 20.17 -6.25 -19.51
C SER A 541 20.69 -5.95 -18.10
N PRO A 542 21.31 -6.95 -17.44
CA PRO A 542 21.76 -6.80 -16.08
C PRO A 542 22.71 -5.61 -15.85
N GLY A 543 22.48 -4.88 -14.74
CA GLY A 543 23.26 -3.70 -14.37
C GLY A 543 23.12 -2.53 -15.35
N PHE A 544 22.01 -2.45 -16.07
CA PHE A 544 21.75 -1.40 -17.05
C PHE A 544 22.86 -1.29 -18.13
N ALA A 545 23.51 -2.41 -18.49
CA ALA A 545 24.43 -2.40 -19.61
C ALA A 545 23.70 -2.01 -20.90
N THR A 546 22.47 -2.49 -21.07
CA THR A 546 21.48 -1.91 -21.99
C THR A 546 20.22 -1.50 -21.25
N TYR A 547 19.52 -0.47 -21.73
CA TYR A 547 18.33 0.07 -21.10
C TYR A 547 17.37 0.68 -22.12
N ASP A 548 16.11 0.78 -21.74
CA ASP A 548 15.08 1.56 -22.43
C ASP A 548 14.73 2.80 -21.60
N VAL A 549 14.40 3.90 -22.30
CA VAL A 549 13.67 5.05 -21.75
C VAL A 549 12.47 5.28 -22.66
N MET A 550 11.34 4.66 -22.30
CA MET A 550 10.11 4.61 -23.10
C MET A 550 8.92 5.06 -22.24
N PRO A 551 8.69 6.39 -22.10
CA PRO A 551 7.71 6.91 -21.14
C PRO A 551 6.26 6.77 -21.65
N HIS A 552 5.36 6.22 -20.81
CA HIS A 552 3.95 6.11 -21.09
C HIS A 552 3.15 7.11 -20.23
N LEU A 553 2.91 8.30 -20.78
CA LEU A 553 2.19 9.36 -20.06
C LEU A 553 0.66 9.16 -20.06
N GLY A 554 0.15 8.24 -20.89
CA GLY A 554 -1.28 8.13 -21.16
C GLY A 554 -1.83 9.41 -21.79
N ALA A 555 -3.13 9.63 -21.61
CA ALA A 555 -3.82 10.84 -22.02
C ALA A 555 -3.91 11.91 -20.91
N THR A 556 -3.56 11.54 -19.68
CA THR A 556 -3.79 12.38 -18.49
C THR A 556 -2.55 13.11 -17.99
N LEU A 557 -1.37 12.76 -18.46
CA LEU A 557 -0.12 13.43 -18.13
C LEU A 557 0.49 14.11 -19.35
N THR A 558 1.05 15.29 -19.14
CA THR A 558 1.78 16.02 -20.18
C THR A 558 3.27 16.10 -19.87
N ARG A 559 3.66 15.94 -18.60
CA ARG A 559 5.04 16.08 -18.16
C ARG A 559 5.42 15.04 -17.12
N VAL A 560 6.61 14.46 -17.29
CA VAL A 560 7.25 13.58 -16.29
C VAL A 560 8.75 13.87 -16.26
N SER A 561 9.36 13.77 -15.08
CA SER A 561 10.80 13.84 -14.90
C SER A 561 11.24 12.99 -13.71
N GLY A 562 12.48 12.52 -13.74
CA GLY A 562 13.01 11.73 -12.65
C GLY A 562 14.34 11.08 -12.99
N SER A 563 14.76 10.20 -12.07
CA SER A 563 16.01 9.46 -12.20
C SER A 563 15.89 8.05 -11.63
N THR A 564 16.67 7.14 -12.18
CA THR A 564 16.88 5.80 -11.64
C THR A 564 18.38 5.59 -11.39
N PRO A 565 18.79 5.26 -10.14
CA PRO A 565 20.18 4.95 -9.84
C PRO A 565 20.55 3.60 -10.48
N THR A 566 21.77 3.53 -11.03
CA THR A 566 22.33 2.32 -11.59
C THR A 566 23.75 2.09 -11.08
N PRO A 567 24.31 0.90 -11.18
CA PRO A 567 25.71 0.65 -10.81
C PRO A 567 26.72 1.49 -11.60
N ARG A 568 26.28 2.04 -12.75
CA ARG A 568 27.11 2.84 -13.67
C ARG A 568 26.97 4.34 -13.48
N GLY A 569 26.02 4.77 -12.64
CA GLY A 569 25.58 6.15 -12.42
C GLY A 569 24.09 6.32 -12.73
N ASP A 570 23.56 7.49 -12.48
CA ASP A 570 22.13 7.73 -12.64
C ASP A 570 21.74 7.88 -14.11
N ILE A 571 20.60 7.26 -14.48
CA ILE A 571 19.89 7.60 -15.72
C ILE A 571 18.86 8.66 -15.35
N LEU A 572 18.88 9.81 -16.03
CA LEU A 572 17.94 10.90 -15.83
C LEU A 572 17.08 11.06 -17.07
N ALA A 573 15.79 11.28 -16.88
CA ALA A 573 14.87 11.51 -18.00
C ALA A 573 13.86 12.60 -17.66
N SER A 574 13.47 13.38 -18.67
CA SER A 574 12.42 14.40 -18.57
C SER A 574 11.72 14.51 -19.92
N PHE A 575 10.39 14.51 -19.89
CA PHE A 575 9.55 14.63 -21.08
C PHE A 575 8.43 15.62 -20.82
N ASP A 576 8.22 16.51 -21.79
CA ASP A 576 7.08 17.44 -21.82
C ASP A 576 6.46 17.41 -23.23
N VAL A 577 5.34 16.70 -23.37
CA VAL A 577 4.63 16.56 -24.64
C VAL A 577 3.79 17.80 -25.00
N ALA A 578 3.67 18.76 -24.09
CA ALA A 578 2.99 20.03 -24.36
C ALA A 578 3.95 21.03 -25.04
N SER A 579 5.17 21.20 -24.54
CA SER A 579 6.20 22.02 -25.18
C SER A 579 6.92 21.28 -26.32
N GLY A 580 7.01 19.97 -26.24
CA GLY A 580 7.80 19.13 -27.15
C GLY A 580 9.24 18.96 -26.72
N ASP A 581 9.62 19.48 -25.53
CA ASP A 581 10.99 19.38 -25.02
C ASP A 581 11.16 18.11 -24.17
N SER A 582 12.23 17.40 -24.43
CA SER A 582 12.60 16.22 -23.63
C SER A 582 14.10 16.13 -23.46
N ALA A 583 14.54 15.44 -22.44
CA ALA A 583 15.96 15.22 -22.25
C ALA A 583 16.22 13.88 -21.56
N VAL A 584 17.31 13.22 -21.94
CA VAL A 584 17.80 11.99 -21.32
C VAL A 584 19.30 12.10 -21.12
N SER A 585 19.78 11.72 -19.93
CA SER A 585 21.20 11.60 -19.62
C SER A 585 21.51 10.20 -19.14
N ALA A 586 22.49 9.56 -19.72
CA ALA A 586 22.91 8.21 -19.43
C ALA A 586 24.40 8.13 -19.12
N PRO A 587 24.82 7.31 -18.13
CA PRO A 587 26.18 7.17 -17.68
C PRO A 587 27.03 6.34 -18.67
N SER A 588 28.36 6.44 -18.50
CA SER A 588 29.33 5.66 -19.28
C SER A 588 29.12 4.15 -19.12
N GLY A 589 29.38 3.39 -20.18
CA GLY A 589 29.27 1.94 -20.21
C GLY A 589 27.83 1.43 -20.34
N THR A 590 26.90 2.27 -20.78
CA THR A 590 25.52 1.90 -21.09
C THR A 590 25.22 2.08 -22.58
N LEU A 591 24.23 1.35 -23.09
CA LEU A 591 23.70 1.55 -24.44
C LEU A 591 22.17 1.53 -24.39
N GLY A 592 21.54 2.60 -24.85
CA GLY A 592 20.11 2.82 -24.65
C GLY A 592 19.25 2.74 -25.90
N ARG A 593 17.94 2.62 -25.66
CA ARG A 593 16.88 2.97 -26.61
C ARG A 593 16.02 4.06 -25.95
N ILE A 594 15.80 5.16 -26.67
CA ILE A 594 15.03 6.29 -26.16
C ILE A 594 13.82 6.53 -27.05
N GLY A 595 12.61 6.51 -26.48
CA GLY A 595 11.36 6.79 -27.15
C GLY A 595 10.85 8.19 -26.86
N ILE A 596 10.48 8.90 -27.90
CA ILE A 596 9.74 10.16 -27.79
C ILE A 596 8.25 9.80 -27.88
N PRO A 597 7.45 10.02 -26.83
CA PRO A 597 6.07 9.57 -26.82
C PRO A 597 5.21 10.40 -27.79
N LYS A 598 4.41 9.73 -28.59
CA LYS A 598 3.43 10.39 -29.48
C LYS A 598 2.26 10.96 -28.72
N ALA A 599 1.90 10.38 -27.59
CA ALA A 599 0.73 10.78 -26.77
C ALA A 599 -0.55 10.96 -27.61
N GLY A 600 -0.80 10.04 -28.56
CA GLY A 600 -1.93 10.10 -29.49
C GLY A 600 -1.83 11.15 -30.60
N LYS A 601 -0.71 11.89 -30.67
CA LYS A 601 -0.42 12.89 -31.71
C LYS A 601 0.47 12.27 -32.80
N THR A 602 0.69 13.00 -33.89
CA THR A 602 1.69 12.67 -34.89
C THR A 602 2.96 13.48 -34.63
N ILE A 603 4.10 12.84 -34.50
CA ILE A 603 5.40 13.50 -34.47
C ILE A 603 5.80 13.78 -35.94
N THR A 604 6.04 15.04 -36.27
CA THR A 604 6.44 15.47 -37.62
C THR A 604 7.93 15.71 -37.72
N ARG A 605 8.60 16.00 -36.62
CA ARG A 605 10.04 16.24 -36.59
C ARG A 605 10.58 16.07 -35.16
N VAL A 606 11.78 15.53 -35.04
CA VAL A 606 12.57 15.50 -33.80
C VAL A 606 13.95 16.08 -34.08
N MET A 607 14.31 17.10 -33.31
CA MET A 607 15.68 17.63 -33.25
C MET A 607 16.39 17.04 -32.04
N VAL A 608 17.65 16.69 -32.15
CA VAL A 608 18.49 16.21 -31.05
C VAL A 608 19.73 17.07 -30.94
N ASN A 609 19.95 17.70 -29.80
CA ASN A 609 21.04 18.66 -29.57
C ASN A 609 21.12 19.73 -30.68
N GLY A 610 19.96 20.23 -31.14
CA GLY A 610 19.85 21.26 -32.18
C GLY A 610 20.04 20.75 -33.61
N ARG A 611 20.19 19.44 -33.84
CA ARG A 611 20.33 18.83 -35.17
C ARG A 611 19.06 18.03 -35.52
N LEU A 612 18.66 18.06 -36.79
CA LEU A 612 17.57 17.21 -37.25
C LEU A 612 17.97 15.74 -37.11
N ALA A 613 17.17 14.95 -36.38
CA ALA A 613 17.41 13.53 -36.16
C ALA A 613 16.31 12.64 -36.80
N TRP A 614 15.09 13.16 -36.95
CA TRP A 614 13.98 12.43 -37.56
C TRP A 614 12.89 13.38 -38.12
N ASP A 615 12.36 13.11 -39.30
CA ASP A 615 11.24 13.81 -39.92
C ASP A 615 10.39 12.89 -40.82
N GLY A 616 10.41 11.60 -40.51
CA GLY A 616 9.87 10.48 -41.27
C GLY A 616 10.99 9.47 -41.56
N ASP A 617 12.22 9.96 -41.72
CA ASP A 617 13.44 9.19 -41.90
C ASP A 617 14.47 9.58 -40.81
N PHE A 618 15.41 8.66 -40.56
CA PHE A 618 16.49 8.93 -39.62
C PHE A 618 17.61 9.74 -40.31
N HIS A 619 17.99 10.85 -39.61
CA HIS A 619 19.15 11.66 -39.96
C HIS A 619 20.27 11.41 -38.94
N PRO A 620 21.48 11.02 -39.32
CA PRO A 620 22.56 10.68 -38.41
C PRO A 620 22.91 11.87 -37.47
N VAL A 621 22.86 11.62 -36.16
CA VAL A 621 23.32 12.53 -35.11
C VAL A 621 24.32 11.79 -34.23
N PRO A 622 25.47 12.42 -33.84
CA PRO A 622 26.46 11.77 -32.98
C PRO A 622 25.83 11.13 -31.73
N GLY A 623 26.18 9.90 -31.43
CA GLY A 623 25.69 9.14 -30.31
C GLY A 623 24.36 8.41 -30.55
N LEU A 624 23.77 8.50 -31.74
CA LEU A 624 22.56 7.77 -32.11
C LEU A 624 22.86 6.79 -33.29
N GLY A 625 22.59 5.51 -33.08
CA GLY A 625 22.85 4.48 -34.08
C GLY A 625 21.73 4.32 -35.12
N GLY A 626 20.48 4.77 -34.79
CA GLY A 626 19.35 4.65 -35.69
C GLY A 626 18.09 5.18 -35.09
N ALA A 627 17.01 5.22 -35.86
CA ALA A 627 15.66 5.55 -35.38
C ALA A 627 14.62 4.67 -36.06
N GLY A 628 13.46 4.58 -35.42
CA GLY A 628 12.24 3.94 -35.93
C GLY A 628 10.99 4.54 -35.28
N GLN A 629 9.86 4.02 -35.67
CA GLN A 629 8.60 4.39 -35.04
C GLN A 629 7.65 3.21 -34.92
N ASP A 630 6.79 3.26 -33.93
CA ASP A 630 5.66 2.39 -33.68
C ASP A 630 4.39 3.21 -33.41
N PRO A 631 3.25 2.62 -33.05
CA PRO A 631 2.04 3.40 -32.71
C PRO A 631 2.22 4.41 -31.57
N GLU A 632 3.12 4.16 -30.61
CA GLU A 632 3.27 4.96 -29.40
C GLU A 632 4.47 5.92 -29.43
N PHE A 633 5.53 5.57 -30.15
CA PHE A 633 6.80 6.31 -30.12
C PHE A 633 7.38 6.60 -31.51
N VAL A 634 8.19 7.65 -31.57
CA VAL A 634 9.40 7.69 -32.42
C VAL A 634 10.58 7.36 -31.50
N TYR A 635 11.39 6.36 -31.80
CA TYR A 635 12.45 5.91 -30.93
C TYR A 635 13.80 5.92 -31.60
N PHE A 636 14.85 6.17 -30.82
CA PHE A 636 16.24 6.12 -31.22
C PHE A 636 16.91 4.89 -30.60
N THR A 637 17.71 4.19 -31.38
CA THR A 637 18.38 2.96 -30.97
C THR A 637 19.90 3.15 -30.87
N SER A 638 20.55 2.25 -30.15
CA SER A 638 22.00 2.28 -29.91
C SER A 638 22.46 3.67 -29.44
N VAL A 639 21.74 4.20 -28.45
CA VAL A 639 22.05 5.50 -27.89
C VAL A 639 23.25 5.38 -26.96
N GLU A 640 24.36 6.02 -27.35
CA GLU A 640 25.62 6.02 -26.59
C GLU A 640 25.50 6.81 -25.27
N PRO A 641 26.43 6.60 -24.31
CA PRO A 641 26.46 7.41 -23.08
C PRO A 641 26.57 8.92 -23.39
N GLY A 642 25.79 9.71 -22.67
CA GLY A 642 25.79 11.17 -22.86
C GLY A 642 24.48 11.84 -22.46
N THR A 643 24.37 13.10 -22.83
CA THR A 643 23.18 13.90 -22.57
C THR A 643 22.57 14.35 -23.91
N TYR A 644 21.29 14.04 -24.07
CA TYR A 644 20.51 14.32 -25.27
C TYR A 644 19.33 15.22 -24.92
N ALA A 645 19.26 16.38 -25.58
CA ALA A 645 18.12 17.27 -25.53
C ALA A 645 17.32 17.11 -26.83
N PHE A 646 16.05 16.80 -26.70
CA PHE A 646 15.12 16.60 -27.81
C PHE A 646 14.18 17.79 -27.89
N SER A 647 13.91 18.26 -29.12
CA SER A 647 12.83 19.20 -29.41
C SER A 647 11.96 18.61 -30.50
N THR A 648 10.69 18.38 -30.16
CA THR A 648 9.75 17.57 -30.95
C THR A 648 8.62 18.44 -31.47
N ALA A 649 8.34 18.37 -32.76
CA ALA A 649 7.18 19.01 -33.37
C ALA A 649 6.03 18.02 -33.48
N TYR A 650 4.93 18.34 -32.80
CA TYR A 650 3.71 17.53 -32.82
C TYR A 650 2.64 18.14 -33.71
N ARG A 651 1.82 17.28 -34.30
CA ARG A 651 0.56 17.64 -35.02
C ARG A 651 -0.58 16.81 -34.45
N GLY A 652 -1.72 17.44 -34.22
CA GLY A 652 -2.91 16.81 -33.63
C GLY A 652 -3.06 17.11 -32.15
N LYS A 653 -3.99 16.42 -31.51
CA LYS A 653 -4.30 16.53 -30.08
C LYS A 653 -4.24 15.16 -29.44
N THR A 654 -3.85 15.09 -28.18
CA THR A 654 -3.98 13.90 -27.35
C THR A 654 -5.47 13.56 -27.22
N PRO A 655 -5.90 12.33 -27.48
CA PRO A 655 -7.27 11.89 -27.21
C PRO A 655 -7.59 12.05 -25.72
N ALA A 656 -8.83 12.43 -25.40
CA ALA A 656 -9.25 12.49 -24.02
C ALA A 656 -9.40 11.07 -23.43
N TYR A 657 -8.91 10.85 -22.23
CA TYR A 657 -9.24 9.67 -21.46
C TYR A 657 -10.60 9.85 -20.80
N HIS A 658 -11.47 8.88 -20.99
CA HIS A 658 -12.75 8.81 -20.31
C HIS A 658 -12.67 7.74 -19.21
N GLU A 659 -12.52 8.22 -17.99
CA GLU A 659 -12.43 7.33 -16.84
C GLU A 659 -13.72 6.51 -16.70
N PRO A 660 -13.64 5.18 -16.57
CA PRO A 660 -14.82 4.37 -16.33
C PRO A 660 -15.56 4.83 -15.06
N PRO A 661 -16.90 4.88 -15.08
CA PRO A 661 -17.66 5.24 -13.89
C PRO A 661 -17.49 4.19 -12.79
N GLU A 662 -17.70 4.60 -11.53
CA GLU A 662 -17.87 3.66 -10.42
C GLU A 662 -19.29 3.10 -10.50
N GLU A 663 -19.41 1.84 -10.90
CA GLU A 663 -20.70 1.15 -11.02
C GLU A 663 -20.83 0.06 -9.98
N TYR A 664 -22.01 -0.03 -9.37
CA TYR A 664 -22.33 -1.03 -8.37
C TYR A 664 -23.58 -1.79 -8.80
N ALA A 665 -23.52 -3.12 -8.73
CA ALA A 665 -24.62 -3.99 -9.18
C ALA A 665 -25.84 -3.95 -8.23
N ALA A 666 -25.63 -3.70 -6.94
CA ALA A 666 -26.68 -3.55 -5.94
C ALA A 666 -26.96 -2.06 -5.69
N ARG A 667 -28.17 -1.76 -5.25
CA ARG A 667 -28.58 -0.41 -4.93
C ARG A 667 -28.71 -0.22 -3.41
N PHE A 668 -28.01 0.73 -2.83
CA PHE A 668 -28.31 1.22 -1.48
C PHE A 668 -29.55 2.11 -1.55
N ILE A 669 -30.58 1.80 -0.76
CA ILE A 669 -31.86 2.50 -0.78
C ILE A 669 -31.88 3.63 0.23
N LYS A 670 -31.57 3.31 1.51
CA LYS A 670 -31.60 4.28 2.61
C LYS A 670 -30.96 3.73 3.88
N GLN A 671 -30.60 4.65 4.78
CA GLN A 671 -30.45 4.39 6.19
C GLN A 671 -31.72 4.90 6.90
N ASP A 672 -32.31 4.07 7.76
CA ASP A 672 -33.53 4.41 8.50
C ASP A 672 -33.26 4.34 10.00
N THR A 673 -33.35 5.47 10.68
CA THR A 673 -33.18 5.60 12.14
C THR A 673 -34.48 5.89 12.85
N ALA A 674 -35.57 6.10 12.11
CA ALA A 674 -36.87 6.47 12.65
C ALA A 674 -37.71 5.26 13.10
N THR A 675 -37.61 4.14 12.35
CA THR A 675 -38.41 2.94 12.61
C THR A 675 -38.04 2.25 13.91
N ARG A 676 -36.77 2.32 14.34
CA ARG A 676 -36.27 1.63 15.55
C ARG A 676 -36.63 0.13 15.51
N GLY A 677 -36.95 -0.48 16.62
CA GLY A 677 -37.42 -1.88 16.72
C GLY A 677 -38.86 -2.12 16.27
N ASN A 678 -39.62 -1.10 15.80
CA ASN A 678 -41.01 -1.20 15.33
C ASN A 678 -41.05 -1.60 13.85
N TRP A 679 -40.42 -2.72 13.49
CA TRP A 679 -40.21 -3.13 12.10
C TRP A 679 -41.50 -3.55 11.35
N GLY A 680 -42.49 -4.05 12.09
CA GLY A 680 -43.74 -4.53 11.50
C GLY A 680 -44.50 -3.46 10.73
N GLY A 681 -44.96 -3.80 9.52
CA GLY A 681 -45.61 -2.85 8.61
C GLY A 681 -44.65 -1.96 7.81
N VAL A 682 -43.37 -1.90 8.19
CA VAL A 682 -42.34 -1.13 7.49
C VAL A 682 -41.38 -2.04 6.76
N PHE A 683 -40.87 -3.07 7.44
CA PHE A 683 -39.93 -4.05 6.94
C PHE A 683 -40.48 -5.48 7.16
N GLY A 684 -39.88 -6.46 6.46
CA GLY A 684 -40.10 -7.88 6.72
C GLY A 684 -41.39 -8.45 6.14
N ARG A 685 -41.94 -7.88 5.07
CA ARG A 685 -43.17 -8.37 4.44
C ARG A 685 -43.00 -9.79 3.84
N ASP A 686 -41.84 -10.07 3.26
CA ASP A 686 -41.54 -11.40 2.73
C ASP A 686 -40.97 -12.32 3.80
N GLY A 687 -40.28 -11.78 4.81
CA GLY A 687 -39.72 -12.54 5.91
C GLY A 687 -38.73 -11.76 6.76
N TYR A 688 -38.27 -12.41 7.82
CA TYR A 688 -37.38 -11.77 8.79
C TYR A 688 -36.50 -12.78 9.54
N VAL A 689 -35.42 -12.27 10.09
CA VAL A 689 -34.55 -12.91 11.09
C VAL A 689 -34.34 -11.94 12.25
N LEU A 690 -34.77 -12.31 13.45
CA LEU A 690 -34.45 -11.60 14.68
C LEU A 690 -33.26 -12.34 15.31
N CYS A 691 -32.09 -11.71 15.28
CA CYS A 691 -30.84 -12.36 15.67
C CYS A 691 -30.75 -12.58 17.17
N ASN A 692 -30.36 -13.79 17.60
CA ASN A 692 -30.27 -14.19 19.02
C ASN A 692 -31.54 -13.86 19.83
N TYR A 693 -32.71 -13.89 19.20
CA TYR A 693 -33.96 -13.44 19.85
C TYR A 693 -34.35 -14.30 21.05
N SER A 694 -33.98 -15.58 21.05
CA SER A 694 -34.23 -16.50 22.17
C SER A 694 -33.26 -16.26 23.35
N LEU A 695 -32.32 -15.35 23.27
CA LEU A 695 -31.30 -14.98 24.24
C LEU A 695 -30.29 -16.10 24.61
N ASP A 696 -30.36 -17.21 23.91
CA ASP A 696 -29.50 -18.39 24.08
C ASP A 696 -28.66 -18.72 22.81
N GLY A 697 -28.55 -17.77 21.91
CA GLY A 697 -27.82 -17.89 20.62
C GLY A 697 -28.72 -18.31 19.46
N ARG A 698 -29.99 -18.56 19.66
CA ARG A 698 -30.93 -18.95 18.59
C ARG A 698 -31.71 -17.75 18.06
N ASP A 699 -31.83 -17.68 16.74
CA ASP A 699 -32.61 -16.67 16.06
C ASP A 699 -34.10 -17.06 16.03
N LYS A 700 -34.96 -16.05 16.04
CA LYS A 700 -36.35 -16.20 15.60
C LYS A 700 -36.43 -15.80 14.14
N ARG A 701 -36.85 -16.71 13.27
CA ARG A 701 -36.84 -16.46 11.82
C ARG A 701 -38.06 -17.00 11.09
N SER A 702 -38.48 -16.26 10.10
CA SER A 702 -39.41 -16.65 9.05
C SER A 702 -38.76 -16.26 7.73
N LEU A 703 -38.10 -17.17 7.06
CA LEU A 703 -37.41 -16.92 5.81
C LEU A 703 -38.38 -16.97 4.62
N PRO A 704 -38.22 -16.04 3.65
CA PRO A 704 -38.98 -16.11 2.42
C PRO A 704 -38.54 -17.34 1.60
N PRO A 705 -39.42 -17.91 0.76
CA PRO A 705 -39.12 -19.14 0.01
C PRO A 705 -37.88 -19.02 -0.91
N TYR A 706 -37.54 -17.84 -1.36
CA TYR A 706 -36.40 -17.60 -2.23
C TYR A 706 -35.05 -17.52 -1.48
N VAL A 707 -35.06 -17.42 -0.15
CA VAL A 707 -33.85 -17.48 0.67
C VAL A 707 -33.58 -18.93 1.05
N THR A 708 -32.53 -19.48 0.48
CA THR A 708 -32.21 -20.93 0.62
C THR A 708 -31.25 -21.19 1.78
N SER A 709 -30.43 -20.20 2.14
CA SER A 709 -29.49 -20.31 3.26
C SER A 709 -29.21 -18.96 3.94
N LEU A 710 -28.89 -19.05 5.23
CA LEU A 710 -28.37 -17.94 6.03
C LEU A 710 -27.25 -18.46 6.90
N GLU A 711 -26.06 -17.91 6.70
CA GLU A 711 -24.86 -18.29 7.44
C GLU A 711 -24.20 -17.05 8.08
N TYR A 712 -23.79 -17.21 9.34
CA TYR A 712 -22.93 -16.24 10.04
C TYR A 712 -21.56 -16.84 10.22
N PHE A 713 -20.53 -16.00 10.06
CA PHE A 713 -19.17 -16.44 10.23
C PHE A 713 -18.32 -15.35 10.88
N ARG A 714 -17.40 -15.74 11.78
CA ARG A 714 -16.29 -14.91 12.27
C ARG A 714 -14.98 -15.54 11.88
N ALA A 715 -14.02 -14.73 11.45
CA ALA A 715 -12.78 -15.23 10.88
C ALA A 715 -11.68 -15.45 11.92
N PHE A 716 -11.60 -14.59 12.92
CA PHE A 716 -10.41 -14.46 13.76
C PHE A 716 -10.79 -14.08 15.22
N PRO A 717 -10.02 -14.49 16.26
CA PRO A 717 -8.96 -15.49 16.26
C PRO A 717 -9.47 -16.92 16.19
N LYS A 718 -10.76 -17.16 16.36
CA LYS A 718 -11.39 -18.47 16.27
C LYS A 718 -12.44 -18.46 15.17
N ALA A 719 -12.13 -19.15 14.08
CA ALA A 719 -13.12 -19.37 13.01
C ALA A 719 -14.37 -20.12 13.54
N GLY A 720 -15.54 -19.67 13.15
CA GLY A 720 -16.79 -20.31 13.53
C GLY A 720 -18.00 -19.37 13.56
N ARG A 721 -19.03 -19.81 14.29
CA ARG A 721 -20.21 -18.99 14.51
C ARG A 721 -19.86 -17.79 15.41
N PRO A 722 -20.36 -16.58 15.12
CA PRO A 722 -20.25 -15.43 16.02
C PRO A 722 -20.86 -15.72 17.39
N ASP A 723 -20.43 -14.92 18.37
CA ASP A 723 -21.01 -14.92 19.72
C ASP A 723 -22.45 -14.36 19.69
N ALA A 724 -23.12 -14.45 20.78
CA ALA A 724 -24.46 -13.91 20.97
C ALA A 724 -24.48 -12.99 22.19
N THR A 725 -24.97 -11.77 22.00
CA THR A 725 -25.14 -10.79 23.09
C THR A 725 -26.62 -10.56 23.34
N ALA A 726 -27.00 -10.58 24.62
CA ALA A 726 -28.34 -10.23 25.09
C ALA A 726 -28.24 -9.11 26.11
N TRP A 727 -28.95 -8.02 25.90
CA TRP A 727 -28.95 -6.85 26.77
C TRP A 727 -30.23 -6.77 27.64
N ALA A 728 -31.40 -7.08 27.05
CA ALA A 728 -32.67 -7.00 27.74
C ALA A 728 -33.69 -8.00 27.19
N SER A 729 -34.53 -8.50 28.11
CA SER A 729 -35.64 -9.42 27.79
C SER A 729 -36.95 -8.80 28.22
N GLY A 730 -38.02 -8.94 27.43
CA GLY A 730 -39.37 -8.47 27.75
C GLY A 730 -39.47 -6.96 27.94
N THR A 731 -38.58 -6.16 27.35
CA THR A 731 -38.54 -4.69 27.54
C THR A 731 -39.65 -3.98 26.77
N LEU A 732 -40.03 -2.81 27.25
CA LEU A 732 -40.93 -1.87 26.55
C LEU A 732 -40.18 -0.85 25.68
N ASP A 733 -38.84 -0.84 25.72
CA ASP A 733 -38.03 0.08 24.94
C ASP A 733 -38.17 -0.24 23.44
N THR A 734 -38.61 0.73 22.67
CA THR A 734 -38.86 0.60 21.22
C THR A 734 -37.62 0.42 20.36
N ARG A 735 -36.43 0.54 20.95
CA ARG A 735 -35.16 0.19 20.25
C ARG A 735 -35.02 -1.33 20.13
N ALA A 736 -35.57 -2.10 21.04
CA ALA A 736 -35.58 -3.55 20.98
C ALA A 736 -36.60 -4.06 19.94
N LEU A 737 -36.26 -5.15 19.27
CA LEU A 737 -37.12 -5.75 18.24
C LEU A 737 -38.34 -6.42 18.88
N SER A 738 -39.54 -6.23 18.30
CA SER A 738 -40.73 -6.99 18.65
C SER A 738 -40.67 -8.41 18.07
N SER A 739 -41.28 -9.38 18.71
CA SER A 739 -41.33 -10.76 18.22
C SER A 739 -42.37 -10.98 17.11
N ASP A 740 -43.20 -10.00 16.83
CA ASP A 740 -44.29 -10.10 15.86
C ASP A 740 -44.38 -8.87 14.93
N PRO A 741 -44.92 -9.01 13.71
CA PRO A 741 -45.09 -7.90 12.78
C PRO A 741 -46.09 -6.83 13.28
N GLY A 742 -46.98 -7.15 14.26
CA GLY A 742 -47.88 -6.21 14.84
C GLY A 742 -47.22 -5.23 15.83
N ASN A 743 -45.95 -5.47 16.17
CA ASN A 743 -45.21 -4.70 17.22
C ASN A 743 -45.85 -4.71 18.60
N THR A 744 -46.73 -5.69 18.89
CA THR A 744 -47.51 -5.79 20.14
C THR A 744 -46.92 -6.76 21.15
N ALA A 745 -46.05 -7.67 20.69
CA ALA A 745 -45.40 -8.69 21.52
C ALA A 745 -44.24 -8.10 22.33
N PRO A 746 -43.85 -8.79 23.42
CA PRO A 746 -42.63 -8.42 24.18
C PRO A 746 -41.40 -8.28 23.28
N ARG A 747 -40.51 -7.36 23.65
CA ARG A 747 -39.34 -7.01 22.89
C ARG A 747 -38.09 -7.54 23.57
N ASN A 748 -37.15 -8.02 22.75
CA ASN A 748 -35.82 -8.42 23.20
C ASN A 748 -34.75 -7.55 22.54
N ALA A 749 -33.83 -7.04 23.35
CA ALA A 749 -32.63 -6.40 22.87
C ALA A 749 -31.48 -7.42 22.83
N ALA A 750 -31.19 -7.94 21.64
CA ALA A 750 -30.18 -8.95 21.44
C ALA A 750 -29.56 -8.84 20.04
N CYS A 751 -28.43 -9.49 19.84
CA CYS A 751 -27.76 -9.54 18.56
C CYS A 751 -26.88 -10.78 18.42
N VAL A 752 -26.54 -11.14 17.20
CA VAL A 752 -25.28 -11.84 16.94
C VAL A 752 -24.15 -10.82 17.02
N SER A 753 -23.04 -11.21 17.61
CA SER A 753 -21.95 -10.30 17.92
C SER A 753 -20.57 -10.92 17.65
N ASN A 754 -19.56 -10.09 17.49
CA ASN A 754 -18.19 -10.50 17.44
C ASN A 754 -17.32 -9.46 18.16
N SER A 755 -16.54 -9.89 19.15
CA SER A 755 -15.55 -9.04 19.82
C SER A 755 -14.30 -8.84 18.96
N ASP A 756 -14.09 -9.69 17.98
CA ASP A 756 -12.99 -9.59 17.05
C ASP A 756 -13.27 -8.49 15.99
N GLN A 757 -12.68 -8.60 14.82
CA GLN A 757 -12.67 -7.51 13.85
C GLN A 757 -13.86 -7.52 12.93
N THR A 758 -14.24 -8.71 12.45
CA THR A 758 -15.11 -8.87 11.29
C THR A 758 -16.12 -9.97 11.53
N MET A 759 -17.35 -9.70 11.15
CA MET A 759 -18.41 -10.68 11.05
C MET A 759 -18.95 -10.69 9.62
N THR A 760 -19.11 -11.86 9.02
CA THR A 760 -19.78 -11.98 7.73
C THR A 760 -21.14 -12.63 7.85
N VAL A 761 -22.06 -12.21 6.99
CA VAL A 761 -23.41 -12.75 6.85
C VAL A 761 -23.64 -13.10 5.40
N THR A 762 -23.79 -14.40 5.10
CA THR A 762 -24.07 -14.87 3.74
C THR A 762 -25.53 -15.25 3.61
N LEU A 763 -26.21 -14.69 2.62
CA LEU A 763 -27.58 -14.99 2.25
C LEU A 763 -27.57 -15.69 0.89
N GLY A 764 -27.86 -16.97 0.85
CA GLY A 764 -28.11 -17.73 -0.38
C GLY A 764 -29.54 -17.50 -0.87
N THR A 765 -29.69 -17.20 -2.17
CA THR A 765 -31.01 -17.06 -2.80
C THR A 765 -31.13 -17.96 -4.02
N GLU A 766 -32.36 -18.35 -4.37
CA GLU A 766 -32.62 -19.12 -5.56
C GLU A 766 -32.91 -18.18 -6.75
N GLY A 767 -32.18 -18.38 -7.84
CA GLY A 767 -32.38 -17.67 -9.10
C GLY A 767 -32.04 -16.16 -9.02
N THR A 768 -32.52 -15.40 -9.98
CA THR A 768 -32.40 -13.95 -10.09
C THR A 768 -33.76 -13.30 -9.86
N ARG A 769 -34.07 -12.97 -8.62
CA ARG A 769 -35.30 -12.27 -8.24
C ARG A 769 -34.94 -11.01 -7.45
N PRO A 770 -35.32 -9.81 -7.91
CA PRO A 770 -35.08 -8.59 -7.15
C PRO A 770 -35.80 -8.59 -5.79
N TYR A 771 -35.06 -8.32 -4.73
CA TYR A 771 -35.57 -8.22 -3.36
C TYR A 771 -34.87 -7.06 -2.62
N GLN A 772 -35.50 -6.59 -1.55
CA GLN A 772 -34.86 -5.68 -0.60
C GLN A 772 -34.44 -6.45 0.65
N VAL A 773 -33.26 -6.15 1.15
CA VAL A 773 -32.75 -6.64 2.43
C VAL A 773 -32.40 -5.47 3.33
N ALA A 774 -32.92 -5.47 4.56
CA ALA A 774 -32.64 -4.48 5.59
C ALA A 774 -31.89 -5.13 6.76
N LEU A 775 -30.74 -4.58 7.13
CA LEU A 775 -29.94 -5.00 8.29
C LEU A 775 -30.21 -4.01 9.44
N TYR A 776 -30.61 -4.51 10.61
CA TYR A 776 -30.86 -3.70 11.80
C TYR A 776 -29.71 -3.80 12.79
N PHE A 777 -29.22 -2.64 13.20
CA PHE A 777 -28.17 -2.45 14.19
C PHE A 777 -28.69 -1.64 15.37
N VAL A 778 -28.24 -1.93 16.59
CA VAL A 778 -28.45 -1.10 17.76
C VAL A 778 -27.22 -1.14 18.65
N ASP A 779 -26.77 0.05 19.07
CA ASP A 779 -25.76 0.23 20.10
C ASP A 779 -26.49 0.44 21.45
N TRP A 780 -26.99 -0.69 21.99
CA TRP A 780 -27.97 -0.69 23.07
C TRP A 780 -27.46 -0.02 24.36
N ASP A 781 -26.24 -0.30 24.73
CA ASP A 781 -25.52 0.17 25.91
C ASP A 781 -24.68 1.43 25.66
N ASP A 782 -24.89 2.07 24.51
CA ASP A 782 -24.30 3.36 24.09
C ASP A 782 -22.76 3.42 24.26
N LYS A 783 -22.09 2.40 23.74
CA LYS A 783 -20.62 2.27 23.77
C LYS A 783 -19.91 3.10 22.69
N GLY A 784 -20.68 3.84 21.90
CA GLY A 784 -20.14 4.61 20.78
C GLY A 784 -19.56 3.76 19.67
N ARG A 785 -20.17 2.59 19.42
CA ARG A 785 -19.75 1.66 18.36
C ARG A 785 -19.86 2.31 16.99
N ARG A 786 -18.93 2.00 16.13
CA ARG A 786 -18.94 2.38 14.70
C ARG A 786 -18.60 1.14 13.87
N LEU A 787 -19.44 0.86 12.88
CA LEU A 787 -19.33 -0.33 12.04
C LEU A 787 -19.29 0.08 10.57
N ALA A 788 -18.39 -0.52 9.79
CA ALA A 788 -18.41 -0.43 8.34
C ALA A 788 -19.09 -1.67 7.75
N VAL A 789 -20.02 -1.46 6.83
CA VAL A 789 -20.79 -2.54 6.17
C VAL A 789 -20.47 -2.53 4.69
N GLU A 790 -19.90 -3.61 4.21
CA GLU A 790 -19.60 -3.88 2.81
C GLU A 790 -20.52 -4.98 2.31
N MET A 791 -20.95 -4.90 1.04
CA MET A 791 -21.84 -5.85 0.41
C MET A 791 -21.20 -6.42 -0.84
N PHE A 792 -21.07 -7.73 -0.88
CA PHE A 792 -20.47 -8.49 -1.97
C PHE A 792 -21.52 -9.40 -2.62
N ASP A 793 -21.38 -9.64 -3.91
CA ASP A 793 -22.01 -10.80 -4.56
C ASP A 793 -21.40 -12.08 -3.97
N ALA A 794 -22.23 -13.01 -3.52
CA ALA A 794 -21.74 -14.17 -2.76
C ALA A 794 -20.94 -15.16 -3.62
N ASP A 795 -21.17 -15.20 -4.94
CA ASP A 795 -20.53 -16.13 -5.85
C ASP A 795 -19.20 -15.59 -6.39
N THR A 796 -19.17 -14.30 -6.75
CA THR A 796 -18.01 -13.67 -7.38
C THR A 796 -17.10 -12.93 -6.39
N LEU A 797 -17.60 -12.66 -5.19
CA LEU A 797 -16.98 -11.83 -4.16
C LEU A 797 -16.56 -10.42 -4.67
N LYS A 798 -17.25 -9.94 -5.70
CA LYS A 798 -17.15 -8.56 -6.16
C LYS A 798 -17.94 -7.64 -5.23
N LEU A 799 -17.37 -6.46 -4.94
CA LEU A 799 -18.08 -5.42 -4.19
C LEU A 799 -19.22 -4.88 -5.05
N ILE A 800 -20.45 -4.95 -4.56
CA ILE A 800 -21.65 -4.63 -5.33
C ILE A 800 -22.44 -3.43 -4.80
N ALA A 801 -22.04 -2.86 -3.67
CA ALA A 801 -22.59 -1.61 -3.15
C ALA A 801 -21.47 -0.77 -2.50
N PRO A 802 -21.59 0.56 -2.50
CA PRO A 802 -20.68 1.41 -1.74
C PRO A 802 -20.69 1.06 -0.26
N VAL A 803 -19.52 1.10 0.39
CA VAL A 803 -19.40 0.91 1.85
C VAL A 803 -20.31 1.88 2.59
N ARG A 804 -20.91 1.42 3.70
CA ARG A 804 -21.71 2.25 4.60
C ARG A 804 -21.16 2.21 6.01
N LEU A 805 -21.12 3.37 6.64
CA LEU A 805 -20.77 3.52 8.06
C LEU A 805 -22.05 3.58 8.89
N VAL A 806 -22.15 2.71 9.88
CA VAL A 806 -23.19 2.78 10.92
C VAL A 806 -22.56 3.39 12.16
N ASN A 807 -22.99 4.57 12.53
CA ASN A 807 -22.52 5.32 13.69
C ASN A 807 -23.68 6.04 14.36
N GLY A 808 -23.55 6.38 15.67
CA GLY A 808 -24.61 7.05 16.41
C GLY A 808 -25.94 6.26 16.41
N PHE A 809 -25.86 4.95 16.49
CA PHE A 809 -27.01 4.05 16.33
C PHE A 809 -27.53 3.48 17.66
N SER A 810 -27.32 4.19 18.77
CA SER A 810 -27.94 3.85 20.07
C SER A 810 -29.48 3.85 20.02
N GLY A 811 -30.07 4.66 19.11
CA GLY A 811 -31.50 4.64 18.79
C GLY A 811 -31.95 3.50 17.87
N GLY A 812 -31.01 2.76 17.28
CA GLY A 812 -31.26 1.77 16.23
C GLY A 812 -31.17 2.36 14.82
N ALA A 813 -30.65 1.58 13.88
CA ALA A 813 -30.51 1.95 12.46
C ALA A 813 -30.68 0.76 11.54
N TYR A 814 -31.38 0.96 10.43
CA TYR A 814 -31.45 0.01 9.32
C TYR A 814 -30.60 0.50 8.17
N LEU A 815 -29.87 -0.41 7.55
CA LEU A 815 -29.31 -0.23 6.22
C LEU A 815 -30.12 -1.05 5.23
N VAL A 816 -30.69 -0.42 4.20
CA VAL A 816 -31.59 -1.07 3.23
C VAL A 816 -30.93 -1.12 1.88
N TYR A 817 -30.82 -2.31 1.33
CA TYR A 817 -30.24 -2.58 0.01
C TYR A 817 -31.24 -3.30 -0.90
N GLU A 818 -31.04 -3.20 -2.20
CA GLU A 818 -31.75 -3.93 -3.24
C GLU A 818 -30.78 -4.69 -4.12
N TYR A 819 -31.03 -5.96 -4.31
CA TYR A 819 -30.25 -6.83 -5.17
C TYR A 819 -31.12 -7.98 -5.70
N ASP A 820 -30.58 -8.84 -6.55
CA ASP A 820 -31.33 -9.89 -7.21
C ASP A 820 -30.73 -11.30 -7.11
N ARG A 821 -29.61 -11.45 -6.41
CA ARG A 821 -28.88 -12.74 -6.22
C ARG A 821 -28.38 -12.89 -4.81
N SER A 822 -27.67 -14.00 -4.55
CA SER A 822 -27.02 -14.25 -3.26
C SER A 822 -26.04 -13.17 -2.89
N VAL A 823 -26.02 -12.79 -1.61
CA VAL A 823 -25.18 -11.71 -1.11
C VAL A 823 -24.36 -12.14 0.10
N LYS A 824 -23.20 -11.51 0.26
CA LYS A 824 -22.39 -11.61 1.46
C LYS A 824 -22.16 -10.20 2.01
N PHE A 825 -22.57 -9.98 3.25
CA PHE A 825 -22.23 -8.78 3.99
C PHE A 825 -21.00 -9.01 4.84
N ARG A 826 -20.05 -8.08 4.81
CA ARG A 826 -18.96 -7.99 5.76
C ARG A 826 -19.19 -6.79 6.65
N ILE A 827 -19.30 -7.04 7.96
CA ILE A 827 -19.52 -6.03 8.98
C ILE A 827 -18.24 -5.93 9.79
N GLU A 828 -17.55 -4.80 9.66
CA GLU A 828 -16.24 -4.57 10.25
C GLU A 828 -16.31 -3.58 11.38
N LYS A 829 -15.56 -3.86 12.44
CA LYS A 829 -15.41 -2.97 13.57
C LYS A 829 -14.49 -1.81 13.18
N VAL A 830 -15.01 -0.59 13.22
CA VAL A 830 -14.24 0.65 13.11
C VAL A 830 -13.93 1.19 14.50
N ARG A 831 -14.90 1.11 15.43
CA ARG A 831 -14.75 1.52 16.83
C ARG A 831 -15.66 0.73 17.74
N GLY A 832 -15.26 0.58 19.00
CA GLY A 832 -16.05 -0.09 20.05
C GLY A 832 -15.55 -1.48 20.36
N ASP A 833 -16.30 -2.16 21.23
CA ASP A 833 -15.95 -3.47 21.79
C ASP A 833 -16.36 -4.65 20.89
N ILE A 834 -17.55 -4.57 20.29
CA ILE A 834 -18.10 -5.66 19.46
C ILE A 834 -18.71 -5.15 18.16
N VAL A 835 -18.70 -6.01 17.13
CA VAL A 835 -19.60 -5.92 15.98
C VAL A 835 -20.97 -6.43 16.38
N THR A 836 -22.06 -5.81 15.94
CA THR A 836 -23.45 -6.21 16.28
C THR A 836 -24.30 -6.32 15.04
N LEU A 837 -25.25 -7.28 15.02
CA LEU A 837 -26.35 -7.35 14.07
C LEU A 837 -27.57 -7.91 14.80
N SER A 838 -28.64 -7.12 14.90
CA SER A 838 -29.84 -7.49 15.66
C SER A 838 -30.96 -8.06 14.81
N GLY A 839 -31.03 -7.75 13.52
CA GLY A 839 -32.08 -8.28 12.65
C GLY A 839 -31.78 -8.15 11.17
N ILE A 840 -32.43 -9.03 10.38
CA ILE A 840 -32.40 -9.01 8.92
C ILE A 840 -33.85 -9.12 8.44
N PHE A 841 -34.24 -8.26 7.50
CA PHE A 841 -35.62 -8.19 7.02
C PHE A 841 -35.66 -8.23 5.51
N PHE A 842 -36.63 -8.96 4.96
CA PHE A 842 -36.79 -9.15 3.53
C PHE A 842 -38.10 -8.53 3.05
N ASP A 843 -38.04 -7.79 2.00
CA ASP A 843 -39.17 -7.12 1.37
C ASP A 843 -39.12 -7.29 -0.15
N PRO A 844 -40.30 -7.30 -0.82
CA PRO A 844 -40.32 -7.28 -2.27
C PRO A 844 -39.74 -5.94 -2.77
N ARG A 845 -39.16 -5.97 -3.96
CA ARG A 845 -38.77 -4.73 -4.64
C ARG A 845 -40.00 -3.81 -4.75
N LYS A 846 -39.85 -2.56 -4.34
CA LYS A 846 -40.90 -1.56 -4.58
C LYS A 846 -40.92 -1.25 -6.08
N PRO A 847 -42.09 -1.17 -6.71
CA PRO A 847 -42.19 -0.62 -8.06
C PRO A 847 -41.54 0.76 -8.08
N SER A 848 -40.70 0.99 -9.07
CA SER A 848 -40.02 2.28 -9.30
C SER A 848 -41.01 3.38 -9.59
#